data_9268445d897b7efd3cd986dc62327794
#
_entry.id   9268445d897b7efd3cd986dc62327794
#
_cell.length_a   1.000
_cell.length_b   1.000
_cell.length_c   1.000
_cell.angle_alpha   90.00
_cell.angle_beta   90.00
_cell.angle_gamma   90.00
#
_symmetry.space_group_name_H-M   'P 1'
#
loop_
_entity.id
_entity.type
_entity.pdbx_description
1 polymer ?
#
loop_
_entity_poly.entity_id
_entity_poly.type
_entity_poly.pdbx_seq_one_letter_code
_entity_poly.pdbx_strand_id
1 'polypeptide(L)'
;MTSPGPPQLGRSVVIGPGDTPPRPWADAKRFVIDDELLEDPIRLSETVNELQRRYVSRIPTVHVLAVDPDRLNRSEATDAAPYELGARFCFHRERLTKMVWHNSYDARSDPPVWWWAHKAAARLGLTVAGPADVISDEGKPMWIDGGPRQPFDMDGLVVHHESVEMGRATLVPPVIAPEANLAPDQLEAVSHLVGPARVIAPAGSGKTRVLTARVRHLLEDRAVEPELVTALAYNRRAALEMVDRLPGGEGLNVRTIHSIGWEILRMAKPGLQLISEAEQRRRLEPIAAAPPRANTDVIGPYLEALDEVRIGLLRPEEVEASRDDVPGFVDTYRRYRDRLVRAGEADHAEQIYGAIESLCRLPDLRAHWQARCRHLLVDEFQDLTPGYLLLVRLLAGPGMTVFGVGDDDQVIYGYSGADPSYLIDFADLFPGASEHALEVNYRSPADVVDAATNLVGYNLRRVEKKIIASTDREGLDVAKAPGDELAIVAADRVIELIERGVEAASIAVLSRVNSSLLPVRIALSERGLPFDSLLSASILQRTLLRATLAWIRIAHDPTKMTRNDLFEVIRRPGRGITRVFGEMIGRRRGPFAIDDLARMGESLDGRRRDRWDAFCDDIVTAAEATTSTPHLLGVLSHEIGLDRAASALDAGRTRADRSAQSDDLTALRRAAALGPGPAGFERWLRASLAVPASADGVMLSTVHRVKGLEWDHVIVFGADRGTMPHDLAGDVEEERRVFHVAITRGRESVAILADGERPSRFLSEIDGSAPRPTEPVAPREDRETAMVPPDGLHVTVGDQIEISGGYEGTVTEILATGVLMTVDSTGATMAVPWGERVTKRGTKGRLAPGAGAADGDLVDRLRDWRLNQARSQGVPAYVVFNDKTLEALASLRPSTNEGLLGIPGIGPAKLEAYGEELIELLALD
;
A
#
# COMPACT_ATOMS: atom_id res chain seq x y z
N MET A 1 42.29 -34.74 8.35
CA MET A 1 41.16 -34.00 7.72
C MET A 1 40.04 -35.03 7.56
N THR A 2 39.07 -34.98 8.39
CA THR A 2 37.90 -35.86 8.30
C THR A 2 37.13 -35.47 7.04
N SER A 3 36.92 -36.38 6.15
CA SER A 3 36.08 -36.22 4.98
C SER A 3 34.73 -35.65 5.45
N PRO A 4 34.21 -34.60 4.84
CA PRO A 4 32.86 -34.17 5.14
C PRO A 4 31.93 -35.35 4.93
N GLY A 5 31.08 -35.66 5.89
CA GLY A 5 30.07 -36.67 5.76
C GLY A 5 29.19 -36.41 4.54
N PRO A 6 28.48 -37.41 4.04
CA PRO A 6 27.64 -37.24 2.87
C PRO A 6 26.65 -36.11 3.14
N PRO A 7 26.45 -35.21 2.18
CA PRO A 7 25.47 -34.14 2.34
C PRO A 7 24.11 -34.75 2.70
N GLN A 8 23.51 -34.26 3.74
CA GLN A 8 22.24 -34.82 4.26
C GLN A 8 21.08 -34.65 3.29
N LEU A 9 21.23 -33.80 2.28
CA LEU A 9 20.20 -33.43 1.35
C LEU A 9 20.71 -33.53 -0.08
N GLY A 10 19.81 -33.88 -1.01
CA GLY A 10 20.06 -33.89 -2.45
C GLY A 10 21.02 -34.94 -2.96
N ARG A 11 21.76 -35.62 -2.10
CA ARG A 11 22.73 -36.65 -2.47
C ARG A 11 23.65 -36.27 -3.62
N SER A 12 24.15 -35.06 -3.61
CA SER A 12 25.07 -34.57 -4.63
C SER A 12 26.46 -34.35 -4.07
N VAL A 13 27.46 -34.51 -4.91
CA VAL A 13 28.84 -34.19 -4.59
C VAL A 13 29.45 -33.42 -5.76
N VAL A 14 30.35 -32.48 -5.46
CA VAL A 14 31.08 -31.69 -6.43
C VAL A 14 32.54 -32.14 -6.41
N ILE A 15 33.08 -32.33 -7.58
CA ILE A 15 34.48 -32.72 -7.79
C ILE A 15 35.09 -31.85 -8.89
N GLY A 16 36.42 -31.79 -8.91
CA GLY A 16 37.18 -31.21 -10.04
C GLY A 16 37.22 -32.11 -11.27
N PRO A 17 37.67 -31.58 -12.40
CA PRO A 17 37.93 -32.35 -13.60
C PRO A 17 38.98 -33.45 -13.32
N GLY A 18 38.65 -34.70 -13.65
CA GLY A 18 39.58 -35.83 -13.42
C GLY A 18 39.50 -36.47 -12.04
N ASP A 19 38.80 -35.87 -11.09
CA ASP A 19 38.62 -36.41 -9.75
C ASP A 19 37.72 -37.65 -9.74
N THR A 20 37.99 -38.56 -8.80
CA THR A 20 37.12 -39.72 -8.57
C THR A 20 36.11 -39.39 -7.49
N PRO A 21 34.80 -39.52 -7.76
CA PRO A 21 33.80 -39.29 -6.77
C PRO A 21 33.92 -40.24 -5.60
N PRO A 22 33.78 -39.77 -4.36
CA PRO A 22 33.79 -40.63 -3.18
C PRO A 22 32.59 -41.56 -3.15
N ARG A 23 32.69 -42.69 -2.46
CA ARG A 23 31.52 -43.51 -2.18
C ARG A 23 30.55 -42.72 -1.29
N PRO A 24 29.24 -42.73 -1.52
CA PRO A 24 28.47 -43.68 -2.38
C PRO A 24 28.21 -43.15 -3.82
N TRP A 25 28.88 -42.12 -4.30
CA TRP A 25 28.63 -41.54 -5.63
C TRP A 25 29.43 -42.15 -6.78
N ALA A 26 30.19 -43.24 -6.56
CA ALA A 26 31.06 -43.79 -7.57
C ALA A 26 30.35 -44.11 -8.90
N ASP A 27 29.12 -44.60 -8.82
CA ASP A 27 28.27 -44.96 -9.97
C ASP A 27 27.20 -43.92 -10.33
N ALA A 28 27.25 -42.74 -9.70
CA ALA A 28 26.26 -41.70 -9.96
C ALA A 28 26.52 -41.00 -11.29
N LYS A 29 25.45 -40.54 -11.94
CA LYS A 29 25.55 -39.74 -13.17
C LYS A 29 26.35 -38.44 -12.91
N ARG A 30 27.35 -38.24 -13.80
CA ARG A 30 28.18 -37.03 -13.75
C ARG A 30 27.63 -35.95 -14.67
N PHE A 31 27.61 -34.73 -14.18
CA PHE A 31 27.25 -33.52 -14.93
C PHE A 31 28.49 -32.64 -14.93
N VAL A 32 29.03 -32.37 -16.12
CA VAL A 32 30.15 -31.47 -16.29
C VAL A 32 29.59 -30.04 -16.42
N ILE A 33 30.12 -29.18 -15.57
CA ILE A 33 29.81 -27.72 -15.59
C ILE A 33 31.06 -27.08 -16.17
N ASP A 34 31.02 -26.78 -17.45
CA ASP A 34 32.10 -26.17 -18.22
C ASP A 34 31.60 -24.90 -18.94
N ASP A 35 32.52 -24.20 -19.58
CA ASP A 35 32.17 -22.97 -20.33
C ASP A 35 31.21 -23.27 -21.49
N GLU A 36 31.36 -24.42 -22.15
CA GLU A 36 30.48 -24.81 -23.25
C GLU A 36 29.04 -25.01 -22.77
N LEU A 37 28.85 -25.58 -21.59
CA LEU A 37 27.51 -25.71 -20.97
C LEU A 37 26.93 -24.36 -20.61
N LEU A 38 27.75 -23.46 -20.06
CA LEU A 38 27.27 -22.13 -19.62
C LEU A 38 26.90 -21.20 -20.78
N GLU A 39 27.50 -21.43 -21.95
CA GLU A 39 27.26 -20.65 -23.16
C GLU A 39 26.14 -21.21 -24.04
N ASP A 40 25.70 -22.46 -23.77
CA ASP A 40 24.58 -23.10 -24.49
C ASP A 40 23.32 -23.11 -23.62
N PRO A 41 22.39 -22.16 -23.80
CA PRO A 41 21.20 -22.06 -22.96
C PRO A 41 20.28 -23.27 -23.07
N ILE A 42 20.35 -24.03 -24.14
CA ILE A 42 19.54 -25.25 -24.32
C ILE A 42 20.09 -26.38 -23.46
N ARG A 43 21.37 -26.68 -23.63
CA ARG A 43 22.04 -27.70 -22.83
C ARG A 43 22.03 -27.35 -21.35
N LEU A 44 22.21 -26.10 -21.02
CA LEU A 44 22.10 -25.60 -19.66
C LEU A 44 20.72 -25.85 -19.07
N SER A 45 19.69 -25.50 -19.80
CA SER A 45 18.30 -25.69 -19.41
C SER A 45 17.95 -27.18 -19.20
N GLU A 46 18.32 -28.02 -20.14
CA GLU A 46 18.11 -29.45 -20.03
C GLU A 46 18.88 -30.05 -18.84
N THR A 47 20.12 -29.62 -18.66
CA THR A 47 20.96 -30.04 -17.54
C THR A 47 20.38 -29.65 -16.20
N VAL A 48 19.95 -28.42 -16.06
CA VAL A 48 19.33 -27.94 -14.81
C VAL A 48 18.06 -28.70 -14.50
N ASN A 49 17.19 -28.94 -15.48
CA ASN A 49 15.99 -29.73 -15.28
C ASN A 49 16.27 -31.19 -14.88
N GLU A 50 17.25 -31.78 -15.48
CA GLU A 50 17.64 -33.14 -15.09
C GLU A 50 18.22 -33.17 -13.66
N LEU A 51 19.09 -32.22 -13.33
CA LEU A 51 19.62 -32.04 -11.98
C LEU A 51 18.50 -31.88 -10.95
N GLN A 52 17.53 -31.08 -11.29
CA GLN A 52 16.39 -30.79 -10.42
C GLN A 52 15.50 -32.02 -10.21
N ARG A 53 15.16 -32.73 -11.29
CA ARG A 53 14.42 -33.97 -11.17
C ARG A 53 15.16 -34.99 -10.29
N ARG A 54 16.48 -35.08 -10.44
CA ARG A 54 17.30 -35.97 -9.63
C ARG A 54 17.36 -35.56 -8.18
N TYR A 55 17.45 -34.25 -7.94
CA TYR A 55 17.40 -33.70 -6.58
C TYR A 55 16.07 -34.04 -5.87
N VAL A 56 14.94 -33.71 -6.47
CA VAL A 56 13.61 -34.00 -5.92
C VAL A 56 13.44 -35.52 -5.68
N SER A 57 13.90 -36.33 -6.62
CA SER A 57 13.84 -37.78 -6.50
C SER A 57 14.95 -38.39 -5.61
N ARG A 58 15.79 -37.56 -5.00
CA ARG A 58 16.94 -37.94 -4.16
C ARG A 58 17.91 -38.93 -4.84
N ILE A 59 18.06 -38.80 -6.15
CA ILE A 59 18.96 -39.64 -6.94
C ILE A 59 20.38 -39.11 -6.81
N PRO A 60 21.37 -39.94 -6.46
CA PRO A 60 22.76 -39.53 -6.35
C PRO A 60 23.27 -38.86 -7.64
N THR A 61 23.96 -37.73 -7.50
CA THR A 61 24.44 -36.94 -8.61
C THR A 61 25.85 -36.41 -8.33
N VAL A 62 26.69 -36.40 -9.35
CA VAL A 62 28.05 -35.85 -9.31
C VAL A 62 28.10 -34.62 -10.21
N HIS A 63 28.56 -33.53 -9.67
CA HIS A 63 28.85 -32.31 -10.41
C HIS A 63 30.36 -32.22 -10.60
N VAL A 64 30.80 -32.20 -11.85
CA VAL A 64 32.21 -31.98 -12.20
C VAL A 64 32.35 -30.50 -12.56
N LEU A 65 33.03 -29.74 -11.71
CA LEU A 65 33.29 -28.34 -11.93
C LEU A 65 34.52 -28.13 -12.81
N ALA A 66 34.32 -27.78 -14.05
CA ALA A 66 35.35 -27.53 -15.04
C ALA A 66 35.47 -26.05 -15.44
N VAL A 67 34.84 -25.17 -14.67
CA VAL A 67 34.90 -23.70 -14.84
C VAL A 67 35.61 -23.06 -13.65
N ASP A 68 36.13 -21.87 -13.86
CA ASP A 68 36.65 -21.02 -12.79
C ASP A 68 35.50 -20.68 -11.81
N PRO A 69 35.59 -21.07 -10.53
CA PRO A 69 34.59 -20.72 -9.54
C PRO A 69 34.30 -19.22 -9.42
N ASP A 70 35.30 -18.38 -9.67
CA ASP A 70 35.14 -16.91 -9.58
C ASP A 70 34.21 -16.38 -10.68
N ARG A 71 34.10 -17.08 -11.81
CA ARG A 71 33.12 -16.74 -12.86
C ARG A 71 31.68 -16.89 -12.37
N LEU A 72 31.42 -17.85 -11.48
CA LEU A 72 30.09 -18.11 -10.90
C LEU A 72 29.88 -17.37 -9.58
N ASN A 73 30.94 -16.80 -9.01
CA ASN A 73 30.92 -16.16 -7.70
C ASN A 73 30.93 -14.63 -7.74
N ARG A 74 31.00 -14.01 -8.92
CA ARG A 74 30.93 -12.55 -9.00
C ARG A 74 29.65 -12.05 -8.36
N SER A 75 29.72 -10.91 -7.67
CA SER A 75 28.57 -10.34 -6.97
C SER A 75 27.37 -10.13 -7.90
N GLU A 76 27.62 -9.74 -9.12
CA GLU A 76 26.63 -9.64 -10.18
C GLU A 76 26.11 -11.02 -10.63
N ALA A 77 27.01 -12.00 -10.75
CA ALA A 77 26.66 -13.38 -11.06
C ALA A 77 25.99 -14.10 -9.86
N THR A 78 26.29 -13.71 -8.64
CA THR A 78 25.64 -14.26 -7.45
C THR A 78 24.19 -13.79 -7.32
N ASP A 79 23.89 -12.63 -7.81
CA ASP A 79 22.52 -12.14 -7.86
C ASP A 79 21.75 -12.66 -9.08
N ALA A 80 22.40 -12.81 -10.24
CA ALA A 80 21.79 -13.30 -11.48
C ALA A 80 21.92 -14.84 -11.68
N ALA A 81 23.01 -15.44 -11.27
CA ALA A 81 23.25 -16.87 -11.49
C ALA A 81 22.13 -17.81 -10.99
N PRO A 82 21.44 -17.55 -9.85
CA PRO A 82 20.29 -18.36 -9.47
C PRO A 82 19.17 -18.36 -10.50
N TYR A 83 19.13 -17.37 -11.32
CA TYR A 83 18.06 -17.12 -12.27
C TYR A 83 18.41 -17.61 -13.66
N GLU A 84 19.65 -17.43 -14.05
CA GLU A 84 20.16 -17.89 -15.35
C GLU A 84 20.38 -19.40 -15.36
N LEU A 85 20.89 -19.93 -14.27
CA LEU A 85 21.23 -21.34 -14.17
C LEU A 85 20.07 -22.21 -13.65
N GLY A 86 18.98 -21.59 -13.18
CA GLY A 86 17.87 -22.29 -12.53
C GLY A 86 18.26 -23.11 -11.31
N ALA A 87 19.53 -23.43 -11.21
CA ALA A 87 20.18 -24.04 -10.08
C ALA A 87 21.28 -23.12 -9.60
N ARG A 88 21.35 -22.93 -8.34
CA ARG A 88 22.30 -22.04 -7.75
C ARG A 88 23.53 -22.78 -7.29
N PHE A 89 24.65 -22.48 -7.89
CA PHE A 89 25.93 -22.93 -7.42
C PHE A 89 26.56 -21.79 -6.58
N CYS A 90 26.71 -22.03 -5.30
CA CYS A 90 27.33 -21.07 -4.41
C CYS A 90 28.77 -21.51 -4.14
N PHE A 91 29.71 -20.69 -4.56
CA PHE A 91 31.14 -20.94 -4.37
C PHE A 91 31.70 -19.93 -3.37
N HIS A 92 32.65 -20.38 -2.60
CA HIS A 92 33.48 -19.53 -1.77
C HIS A 92 34.91 -20.02 -1.82
N ARG A 93 35.84 -19.17 -2.25
CA ARG A 93 37.28 -19.48 -2.34
C ARG A 93 37.57 -20.80 -3.03
N GLU A 94 37.17 -20.89 -4.29
CA GLU A 94 37.41 -22.09 -5.14
C GLU A 94 36.73 -23.39 -4.66
N ARG A 95 35.86 -23.30 -3.70
CA ARG A 95 35.11 -24.46 -3.22
C ARG A 95 33.62 -24.20 -3.40
N LEU A 96 32.95 -25.16 -3.98
CA LEU A 96 31.50 -25.18 -3.92
C LEU A 96 31.13 -25.37 -2.44
N THR A 97 30.68 -24.30 -1.80
CA THR A 97 30.29 -24.36 -0.40
C THR A 97 28.89 -24.90 -0.24
N LYS A 98 28.05 -24.67 -1.23
CA LYS A 98 26.71 -25.24 -1.28
C LYS A 98 26.10 -25.12 -2.65
N MET A 99 25.15 -25.95 -2.87
CA MET A 99 24.15 -25.82 -3.93
C MET A 99 22.86 -25.42 -3.29
N VAL A 100 22.17 -24.47 -3.88
CA VAL A 100 21.00 -23.87 -3.25
C VAL A 100 19.89 -24.87 -2.97
N TRP A 101 19.78 -25.90 -3.75
CA TRP A 101 18.74 -26.90 -3.55
C TRP A 101 19.15 -28.07 -2.65
N HIS A 102 20.40 -28.13 -2.25
CA HIS A 102 20.80 -29.13 -1.30
C HIS A 102 21.59 -28.52 -0.19
N ASN A 103 21.19 -27.95 0.46
CA ASN A 103 21.70 -27.26 1.49
C ASN A 103 21.85 -28.07 2.74
N SER A 104 22.91 -28.39 2.96
CA SER A 104 23.26 -28.61 4.31
C SER A 104 23.77 -27.34 4.88
N TYR A 105 23.29 -26.59 5.21
CA TYR A 105 23.52 -25.26 5.26
C TYR A 105 23.45 -24.68 6.57
N ASP A 106 24.05 -23.75 6.51
CA ASP A 106 23.72 -22.53 7.13
C ASP A 106 22.44 -21.97 6.48
N ALA A 107 21.33 -22.20 7.08
CA ALA A 107 20.05 -21.72 6.64
C ALA A 107 19.94 -20.21 6.63
N ARG A 108 20.92 -19.52 7.17
CA ARG A 108 21.06 -18.07 7.11
C ARG A 108 21.60 -17.59 5.78
N SER A 109 22.05 -18.49 4.95
CA SER A 109 22.52 -18.19 3.62
C SER A 109 21.47 -18.62 2.62
N ASP A 110 20.54 -17.80 2.42
CA ASP A 110 19.72 -17.56 1.25
C ASP A 110 19.17 -18.77 0.50
N PRO A 111 18.13 -19.43 0.98
CA PRO A 111 17.25 -20.11 0.07
C PRO A 111 16.65 -19.04 -0.86
N PRO A 112 16.66 -19.25 -2.18
CA PRO A 112 16.33 -18.20 -3.15
C PRO A 112 15.01 -17.48 -2.90
N VAL A 113 14.00 -18.22 -2.48
CA VAL A 113 12.67 -17.65 -2.22
C VAL A 113 12.69 -16.70 -1.02
N TRP A 114 13.30 -17.11 0.09
CA TRP A 114 13.35 -16.29 1.30
C TRP A 114 14.31 -15.12 1.18
N TRP A 115 15.43 -15.34 0.55
CA TRP A 115 16.36 -14.27 0.22
C TRP A 115 15.69 -13.18 -0.62
N TRP A 116 14.89 -13.59 -1.59
CA TRP A 116 14.13 -12.71 -2.42
C TRP A 116 13.09 -11.93 -1.63
N ALA A 117 12.31 -12.64 -0.82
CA ALA A 117 11.33 -12.00 0.05
C ALA A 117 12.01 -11.01 1.01
N HIS A 118 13.16 -11.39 1.56
CA HIS A 118 13.93 -10.54 2.45
C HIS A 118 14.52 -9.31 1.75
N LYS A 119 15.15 -9.48 0.58
CA LYS A 119 15.65 -8.34 -0.22
C LYS A 119 14.52 -7.44 -0.71
N ALA A 120 13.44 -8.01 -1.20
CA ALA A 120 12.27 -7.24 -1.60
C ALA A 120 11.70 -6.46 -0.43
N ALA A 121 11.55 -7.09 0.72
CA ALA A 121 11.07 -6.45 1.93
C ALA A 121 11.97 -5.32 2.38
N ALA A 122 13.27 -5.53 2.46
CA ALA A 122 14.24 -4.51 2.87
C ALA A 122 14.20 -3.29 1.94
N ARG A 123 14.10 -3.47 0.62
CA ARG A 123 13.97 -2.38 -0.33
C ARG A 123 12.66 -1.62 -0.24
N LEU A 124 11.61 -2.32 0.15
CA LEU A 124 10.27 -1.77 0.27
C LEU A 124 10.01 -1.17 1.65
N GLY A 125 11.04 -1.17 2.52
CA GLY A 125 10.87 -0.76 3.92
C GLY A 125 9.88 -1.65 4.67
N LEU A 126 9.69 -2.89 4.19
CA LEU A 126 8.77 -3.84 4.79
C LEU A 126 9.53 -4.78 5.70
N THR A 127 9.01 -4.97 6.88
CA THR A 127 9.48 -6.02 7.77
C THR A 127 8.74 -7.30 7.45
N VAL A 128 9.20 -8.00 6.45
CA VAL A 128 8.81 -9.39 6.27
C VAL A 128 9.57 -10.19 7.32
N ALA A 129 8.92 -11.18 7.90
CA ALA A 129 9.63 -12.20 8.64
C ALA A 129 10.69 -12.81 7.69
N GLY A 130 11.88 -12.26 7.77
CA GLY A 130 12.99 -12.63 6.91
C GLY A 130 13.57 -13.99 7.27
N PRO A 131 14.58 -14.46 6.55
CA PRO A 131 15.24 -15.70 6.87
C PRO A 131 15.69 -15.80 8.33
N ALA A 132 16.12 -14.72 8.91
CA ALA A 132 16.52 -14.69 10.32
C ALA A 132 15.35 -14.92 11.27
N ASP A 133 14.16 -14.45 10.91
CA ASP A 133 12.97 -14.57 11.73
C ASP A 133 12.18 -15.85 11.48
N VAL A 134 12.31 -16.42 10.28
CA VAL A 134 11.61 -17.63 9.86
C VAL A 134 12.47 -18.87 9.89
N ILE A 135 13.74 -18.73 10.23
CA ILE A 135 14.69 -19.84 10.36
C ILE A 135 14.92 -20.14 11.82
N SER A 136 14.76 -21.39 12.22
CA SER A 136 15.06 -21.83 13.58
C SER A 136 16.56 -21.80 13.86
N ASP A 137 16.94 -21.87 15.15
CA ASP A 137 18.33 -22.05 15.58
C ASP A 137 18.98 -23.31 15.01
N GLU A 138 18.18 -24.29 14.62
CA GLU A 138 18.62 -25.50 13.94
C GLU A 138 18.85 -25.30 12.44
N GLY A 139 18.57 -24.10 11.93
CA GLY A 139 18.78 -23.78 10.53
C GLY A 139 17.61 -24.16 9.61
N LYS A 140 16.44 -24.46 10.12
CA LYS A 140 15.25 -24.77 9.32
C LYS A 140 14.35 -23.54 9.22
N PRO A 141 13.76 -23.30 8.05
CA PRO A 141 12.80 -22.21 7.91
C PRO A 141 11.61 -22.41 8.84
N MET A 142 11.20 -21.31 9.42
CA MET A 142 10.08 -21.22 10.30
C MET A 142 8.91 -20.56 9.56
N TRP A 143 7.75 -20.69 10.16
CA TRP A 143 6.55 -20.11 9.64
C TRP A 143 6.53 -18.58 9.75
N ILE A 144 6.13 -17.88 8.70
CA ILE A 144 6.25 -16.42 8.62
C ILE A 144 5.10 -15.62 9.23
N ASP A 145 4.06 -16.25 9.70
CA ASP A 145 2.85 -15.57 10.13
C ASP A 145 2.82 -15.10 11.58
N GLY A 146 3.93 -15.17 12.28
CA GLY A 146 3.99 -14.84 13.71
C GLY A 146 3.22 -15.80 14.63
N GLY A 147 2.55 -16.83 14.09
CA GLY A 147 1.96 -17.92 14.85
C GLY A 147 3.00 -18.82 15.49
N PRO A 148 2.61 -19.94 16.11
CA PRO A 148 3.58 -20.92 16.62
C PRO A 148 4.51 -21.33 15.49
N ARG A 149 5.74 -20.91 15.55
CA ARG A 149 6.75 -21.14 14.52
C ARG A 149 7.01 -22.64 14.44
N GLN A 150 6.64 -23.23 13.31
CA GLN A 150 6.94 -24.61 13.02
C GLN A 150 8.02 -24.68 11.94
N PRO A 151 9.10 -25.39 12.16
CA PRO A 151 10.10 -25.58 11.13
C PRO A 151 9.50 -26.34 9.97
N PHE A 152 9.87 -25.96 8.77
CA PHE A 152 9.52 -26.67 7.55
C PHE A 152 10.77 -26.94 6.72
N ASP A 153 10.68 -27.92 5.84
CA ASP A 153 11.82 -28.40 5.11
C ASP A 153 12.27 -27.38 4.08
N MET A 154 13.54 -26.99 4.17
CA MET A 154 14.17 -26.07 3.23
C MET A 154 14.25 -26.64 1.81
N ASP A 155 14.31 -27.95 1.67
CA ASP A 155 14.31 -28.59 0.36
C ASP A 155 13.14 -28.11 -0.46
N GLY A 156 12.02 -27.92 0.18
CA GLY A 156 10.84 -27.41 -0.43
C GLY A 156 10.96 -26.00 -1.00
N LEU A 157 11.92 -25.21 -0.54
CA LEU A 157 12.11 -23.81 -0.98
C LEU A 157 13.12 -23.68 -2.11
N VAL A 158 13.92 -24.67 -2.35
CA VAL A 158 15.03 -24.58 -3.29
C VAL A 158 14.83 -25.35 -4.57
N VAL A 159 13.70 -25.99 -4.74
CA VAL A 159 13.38 -26.69 -5.97
C VAL A 159 13.05 -25.70 -7.07
N HIS A 160 13.83 -25.72 -8.12
CA HIS A 160 13.73 -24.80 -9.23
C HIS A 160 13.83 -25.58 -10.53
N HIS A 161 13.13 -25.16 -11.56
CA HIS A 161 13.04 -26.02 -12.72
C HIS A 161 12.71 -25.29 -14.01
N GLU A 162 12.65 -24.00 -13.98
CA GLU A 162 12.04 -23.24 -15.07
C GLU A 162 12.98 -22.89 -16.21
N SER A 163 14.23 -23.21 -16.07
CA SER A 163 15.25 -22.95 -17.09
C SER A 163 15.05 -23.71 -18.40
N VAL A 164 14.29 -24.82 -18.39
CA VAL A 164 13.89 -25.50 -19.63
C VAL A 164 13.17 -24.57 -20.58
N GLU A 165 12.30 -23.76 -20.02
CA GLU A 165 11.50 -22.84 -20.83
C GLU A 165 12.37 -21.76 -21.47
N MET A 166 13.34 -21.26 -20.75
CA MET A 166 14.33 -20.34 -21.33
C MET A 166 15.10 -20.96 -22.49
N GLY A 167 15.56 -22.19 -22.32
CA GLY A 167 16.24 -22.92 -23.38
C GLY A 167 15.36 -23.15 -24.61
N ARG A 168 14.13 -23.56 -24.40
CA ARG A 168 13.17 -23.73 -25.50
C ARG A 168 12.84 -22.42 -26.19
N ALA A 169 12.68 -21.36 -25.44
CA ALA A 169 12.35 -20.04 -25.96
C ALA A 169 13.43 -19.50 -26.90
N THR A 170 14.69 -19.83 -26.69
CA THR A 170 15.77 -19.43 -27.58
C THR A 170 15.80 -20.21 -28.90
N LEU A 171 15.17 -21.37 -28.96
CA LEU A 171 15.13 -22.22 -30.15
C LEU A 171 14.03 -21.86 -31.16
N VAL A 172 12.96 -21.29 -30.66
CA VAL A 172 11.82 -20.91 -31.50
C VAL A 172 11.99 -19.45 -31.89
N PRO A 173 12.33 -19.13 -33.15
CA PRO A 173 12.36 -17.75 -33.59
C PRO A 173 11.00 -17.12 -33.35
N PRO A 174 10.92 -15.92 -32.85
CA PRO A 174 9.64 -15.25 -32.69
C PRO A 174 9.04 -15.00 -34.07
N VAL A 175 7.99 -15.71 -34.39
CA VAL A 175 7.16 -15.41 -35.54
C VAL A 175 6.01 -14.57 -35.00
N ILE A 176 5.87 -13.38 -35.52
CA ILE A 176 4.84 -12.47 -35.06
C ILE A 176 3.68 -12.60 -36.05
N ALA A 177 2.52 -12.92 -35.53
CA ALA A 177 1.32 -13.03 -36.34
C ALA A 177 1.04 -11.68 -37.05
N PRO A 178 0.93 -11.65 -38.38
CA PRO A 178 0.71 -10.42 -39.17
C PRO A 178 -0.60 -9.70 -38.83
N GLU A 179 -1.51 -10.38 -38.17
CA GLU A 179 -2.87 -9.87 -37.84
C GLU A 179 -2.89 -8.90 -36.67
N ALA A 180 -1.86 -8.85 -35.86
CA ALA A 180 -1.83 -7.89 -34.79
C ALA A 180 -1.46 -6.53 -35.36
N ASN A 181 -2.41 -5.71 -35.80
CA ASN A 181 -2.22 -4.27 -36.06
C ASN A 181 -1.59 -3.54 -34.81
N LEU A 182 -0.49 -4.08 -34.31
CA LEU A 182 0.24 -3.57 -33.16
C LEU A 182 1.19 -2.45 -33.62
N ALA A 183 1.28 -1.42 -32.82
CA ALA A 183 2.33 -0.43 -33.01
C ALA A 183 3.71 -1.04 -32.80
N PRO A 184 4.79 -0.42 -33.31
CA PRO A 184 6.15 -0.97 -33.19
C PRO A 184 6.58 -1.26 -31.75
N ASP A 185 6.27 -0.37 -30.80
CA ASP A 185 6.54 -0.51 -29.38
C ASP A 185 5.73 -1.67 -28.73
N GLN A 186 4.46 -1.78 -29.10
CA GLN A 186 3.62 -2.90 -28.69
C GLN A 186 4.13 -4.24 -29.24
N LEU A 187 4.58 -4.22 -30.50
CA LEU A 187 5.12 -5.39 -31.18
C LEU A 187 6.41 -5.88 -30.54
N GLU A 188 7.31 -4.96 -30.18
CA GLU A 188 8.54 -5.26 -29.46
C GLU A 188 8.23 -5.95 -28.12
N ALA A 189 7.32 -5.39 -27.35
CA ALA A 189 6.90 -5.97 -26.07
C ALA A 189 6.29 -7.39 -26.25
N VAL A 190 5.40 -7.55 -27.24
CA VAL A 190 4.76 -8.85 -27.53
C VAL A 190 5.78 -9.89 -27.98
N SER A 191 6.80 -9.51 -28.73
CA SER A 191 7.83 -10.41 -29.23
C SER A 191 8.95 -10.74 -28.24
N HIS A 192 8.87 -10.22 -27.00
CA HIS A 192 9.86 -10.51 -25.97
C HIS A 192 10.19 -12.02 -25.91
N LEU A 193 11.49 -12.35 -25.90
CA LEU A 193 11.94 -13.74 -26.10
C LEU A 193 11.81 -14.56 -24.83
N VAL A 194 12.61 -14.30 -23.82
CA VAL A 194 12.75 -15.11 -22.61
C VAL A 194 13.10 -14.25 -21.41
N GLY A 195 12.88 -14.82 -20.23
CA GLY A 195 13.16 -14.17 -18.95
C GLY A 195 12.06 -13.23 -18.49
N PRO A 196 12.31 -12.49 -17.44
CA PRO A 196 11.37 -11.48 -16.97
C PRO A 196 11.33 -10.28 -17.91
N ALA A 197 10.18 -9.63 -18.00
CA ALA A 197 10.01 -8.41 -18.76
C ALA A 197 9.15 -7.40 -18.00
N ARG A 198 9.58 -6.16 -17.99
CA ARG A 198 8.81 -5.01 -17.54
C ARG A 198 8.26 -4.27 -18.76
N VAL A 199 6.95 -4.09 -18.79
CA VAL A 199 6.29 -3.25 -19.78
C VAL A 199 5.71 -2.03 -19.10
N ILE A 200 6.31 -0.88 -19.34
CA ILE A 200 5.78 0.41 -18.90
C ILE A 200 4.72 0.84 -19.89
N ALA A 201 3.49 0.87 -19.45
CA ALA A 201 2.34 1.09 -20.31
C ALA A 201 1.44 2.21 -19.75
N PRO A 202 1.68 3.46 -20.14
CA PRO A 202 0.87 4.61 -19.73
C PRO A 202 -0.63 4.43 -20.00
N ALA A 203 -1.45 5.25 -19.34
CA ALA A 203 -2.87 5.29 -19.62
C ALA A 203 -3.15 5.37 -21.12
N GLY A 204 -4.05 4.55 -21.65
CA GLY A 204 -4.43 4.58 -23.07
C GLY A 204 -3.44 3.97 -24.05
N SER A 205 -2.31 3.42 -23.62
CA SER A 205 -1.29 2.81 -24.50
C SER A 205 -1.60 1.39 -24.98
N GLY A 206 -2.68 0.79 -24.45
CA GLY A 206 -3.11 -0.55 -24.86
C GLY A 206 -2.54 -1.70 -24.02
N LYS A 207 -2.37 -1.52 -22.71
CA LYS A 207 -1.94 -2.56 -21.74
C LYS A 207 -2.55 -3.92 -22.01
N THR A 208 -3.89 -4.00 -21.95
CA THR A 208 -4.63 -5.25 -22.14
C THR A 208 -4.45 -5.81 -23.54
N ARG A 209 -4.30 -4.96 -24.56
CA ARG A 209 -4.01 -5.38 -25.94
C ARG A 209 -2.65 -6.07 -26.04
N VAL A 210 -1.62 -5.50 -25.44
CA VAL A 210 -0.28 -6.11 -25.40
C VAL A 210 -0.31 -7.43 -24.65
N LEU A 211 -0.97 -7.49 -23.48
CA LEU A 211 -1.10 -8.74 -22.72
C LEU A 211 -1.80 -9.84 -23.50
N THR A 212 -2.95 -9.55 -24.12
CA THR A 212 -3.69 -10.53 -24.91
C THR A 212 -2.94 -10.94 -26.17
N ALA A 213 -2.26 -9.99 -26.84
CA ALA A 213 -1.41 -10.30 -27.97
C ALA A 213 -0.22 -11.16 -27.57
N ARG A 214 0.39 -10.89 -26.41
CA ARG A 214 1.48 -11.73 -25.87
C ARG A 214 1.02 -13.16 -25.58
N VAL A 215 -0.14 -13.34 -24.95
CA VAL A 215 -0.70 -14.70 -24.75
C VAL A 215 -0.89 -15.38 -26.09
N ARG A 216 -1.50 -14.70 -27.07
CA ARG A 216 -1.69 -15.27 -28.41
C ARG A 216 -0.36 -15.64 -29.07
N HIS A 217 0.63 -14.78 -29.01
CA HIS A 217 1.99 -15.05 -29.52
C HIS A 217 2.61 -16.30 -28.87
N LEU A 218 2.46 -16.47 -27.56
CA LEU A 218 2.95 -17.66 -26.88
C LEU A 218 2.26 -18.92 -27.38
N LEU A 219 0.94 -18.90 -27.53
CA LEU A 219 0.14 -20.07 -27.92
C LEU A 219 0.30 -20.41 -29.41
N GLU A 220 0.14 -19.44 -30.28
CA GLU A 220 0.03 -19.63 -31.73
C GLU A 220 1.40 -19.61 -32.41
N ASP A 221 2.26 -18.62 -32.11
CA ASP A 221 3.53 -18.46 -32.78
C ASP A 221 4.64 -19.31 -32.15
N ARG A 222 4.60 -19.48 -30.82
CA ARG A 222 5.61 -20.22 -30.08
C ARG A 222 5.18 -21.61 -29.67
N ALA A 223 3.96 -22.00 -29.99
CA ALA A 223 3.38 -23.31 -29.70
C ALA A 223 3.52 -23.75 -28.23
N VAL A 224 3.42 -22.79 -27.30
CA VAL A 224 3.42 -23.06 -25.86
C VAL A 224 2.07 -23.69 -25.51
N GLU A 225 2.10 -24.74 -24.70
CA GLU A 225 0.89 -25.40 -24.22
C GLU A 225 0.08 -24.44 -23.31
N PRO A 226 -1.23 -24.30 -23.51
CA PRO A 226 -2.08 -23.35 -22.76
C PRO A 226 -1.96 -23.52 -21.23
N GLU A 227 -1.79 -24.74 -20.74
CA GLU A 227 -1.67 -25.06 -19.32
C GLU A 227 -0.41 -24.46 -18.67
N LEU A 228 0.59 -24.08 -19.47
CA LEU A 228 1.84 -23.48 -19.03
C LEU A 228 1.78 -21.93 -18.99
N VAL A 229 0.69 -21.35 -19.46
CA VAL A 229 0.48 -19.90 -19.50
C VAL A 229 -0.54 -19.49 -18.45
N THR A 230 -0.14 -18.62 -17.55
CA THR A 230 -1.02 -18.05 -16.54
C THR A 230 -1.04 -16.53 -16.68
N ALA A 231 -2.22 -15.95 -16.81
CA ALA A 231 -2.42 -14.52 -16.83
C ALA A 231 -3.16 -14.05 -15.56
N LEU A 232 -2.54 -13.19 -14.79
CA LEU A 232 -3.09 -12.61 -13.58
C LEU A 232 -3.66 -11.22 -13.90
N ALA A 233 -4.97 -11.10 -13.81
CA ALA A 233 -5.67 -9.83 -13.94
C ALA A 233 -5.93 -9.21 -12.55
N TYR A 234 -5.99 -7.88 -12.49
CA TYR A 234 -6.24 -7.16 -11.25
C TYR A 234 -7.63 -7.47 -10.65
N ASN A 235 -8.65 -7.56 -11.48
CA ASN A 235 -10.02 -7.83 -11.03
C ASN A 235 -10.75 -8.81 -11.95
N ARG A 236 -11.92 -9.28 -11.51
CA ARG A 236 -12.72 -10.27 -12.24
C ARG A 236 -13.18 -9.76 -13.61
N ARG A 237 -13.50 -8.48 -13.75
CA ARG A 237 -13.93 -7.89 -15.02
C ARG A 237 -12.78 -7.92 -16.03
N ALA A 238 -11.58 -7.49 -15.63
CA ALA A 238 -10.40 -7.55 -16.48
C ALA A 238 -10.05 -8.99 -16.89
N ALA A 239 -10.21 -9.96 -15.98
CA ALA A 239 -10.01 -11.37 -16.30
C ALA A 239 -11.00 -11.86 -17.37
N LEU A 240 -12.29 -11.53 -17.24
CA LEU A 240 -13.32 -11.90 -18.22
C LEU A 240 -13.06 -11.23 -19.57
N GLU A 241 -12.76 -9.94 -19.58
CA GLU A 241 -12.43 -9.19 -20.81
C GLU A 241 -11.21 -9.78 -21.52
N MET A 242 -10.21 -10.26 -20.77
CA MET A 242 -9.04 -10.92 -21.31
C MET A 242 -9.42 -12.27 -21.93
N VAL A 243 -10.26 -13.06 -21.26
CA VAL A 243 -10.78 -14.35 -21.78
C VAL A 243 -11.56 -14.14 -23.07
N ASP A 244 -12.47 -13.16 -23.11
CA ASP A 244 -13.31 -12.87 -24.28
C ASP A 244 -12.47 -12.48 -25.54
N ARG A 245 -11.30 -11.93 -25.33
CA ARG A 245 -10.38 -11.54 -26.40
C ARG A 245 -9.44 -12.64 -26.86
N LEU A 246 -9.38 -13.76 -26.15
CA LEU A 246 -8.47 -14.87 -26.46
C LEU A 246 -9.22 -16.02 -27.15
N PRO A 247 -8.88 -16.37 -28.39
CA PRO A 247 -9.52 -17.47 -29.10
C PRO A 247 -9.12 -18.82 -28.51
N GLY A 248 -10.11 -19.67 -28.22
CA GLY A 248 -9.95 -21.11 -28.07
C GLY A 248 -9.06 -21.62 -26.95
N GLY A 249 -8.94 -20.84 -25.87
CA GLY A 249 -8.02 -21.17 -24.76
C GLY A 249 -8.53 -22.22 -23.75
N GLU A 250 -9.03 -23.39 -24.21
CA GLU A 250 -9.22 -24.50 -23.27
C GLU A 250 -7.85 -24.83 -22.62
N GLY A 251 -7.79 -24.79 -21.29
CA GLY A 251 -6.56 -24.99 -20.53
C GLY A 251 -5.83 -23.71 -20.11
N LEU A 252 -6.07 -22.58 -20.76
CA LEU A 252 -5.48 -21.31 -20.40
C LEU A 252 -5.93 -20.82 -19.01
N ASN A 253 -4.99 -20.41 -18.20
CA ASN A 253 -5.26 -20.05 -16.81
C ASN A 253 -5.33 -18.51 -16.63
N VAL A 254 -6.46 -17.90 -17.01
CA VAL A 254 -6.72 -16.46 -16.74
C VAL A 254 -7.42 -16.31 -15.40
N ARG A 255 -6.78 -15.66 -14.45
CA ARG A 255 -7.21 -15.60 -13.05
C ARG A 255 -7.03 -14.19 -12.45
N THR A 256 -7.78 -13.92 -11.39
CA THR A 256 -7.36 -12.86 -10.46
C THR A 256 -6.38 -13.44 -9.44
N ILE A 257 -5.56 -12.59 -8.86
CA ILE A 257 -4.56 -13.02 -7.87
C ILE A 257 -5.20 -13.73 -6.65
N HIS A 258 -6.39 -13.30 -6.25
CA HIS A 258 -7.15 -13.97 -5.19
C HIS A 258 -7.70 -15.33 -5.64
N SER A 259 -8.14 -15.45 -6.89
CA SER A 259 -8.69 -16.72 -7.36
C SER A 259 -7.61 -17.80 -7.51
N ILE A 260 -6.40 -17.43 -7.91
CA ILE A 260 -5.27 -18.38 -7.94
C ILE A 260 -4.85 -18.74 -6.52
N GLY A 261 -4.75 -17.76 -5.63
CA GLY A 261 -4.46 -18.01 -4.22
C GLY A 261 -5.48 -18.93 -3.56
N TRP A 262 -6.77 -18.72 -3.84
CA TRP A 262 -7.82 -19.60 -3.34
C TRP A 262 -7.70 -21.05 -3.85
N GLU A 263 -7.39 -21.23 -5.12
CA GLU A 263 -7.21 -22.58 -5.68
C GLU A 263 -6.01 -23.30 -5.06
N ILE A 264 -4.89 -22.61 -4.91
CA ILE A 264 -3.71 -23.12 -4.21
C ILE A 264 -4.06 -23.55 -2.79
N LEU A 265 -4.74 -22.68 -2.06
CA LEU A 265 -5.11 -22.93 -0.68
C LEU A 265 -6.08 -24.10 -0.55
N ARG A 266 -7.05 -24.24 -1.45
CA ARG A 266 -7.98 -25.38 -1.49
C ARG A 266 -7.30 -26.68 -1.84
N MET A 267 -6.29 -26.68 -2.69
CA MET A 267 -5.47 -27.88 -2.97
C MET A 267 -4.68 -28.30 -1.73
N ALA A 268 -4.12 -27.34 -1.01
CA ALA A 268 -3.37 -27.61 0.22
C ALA A 268 -4.27 -28.05 1.38
N LYS A 269 -5.46 -27.46 1.49
CA LYS A 269 -6.40 -27.67 2.59
C LYS A 269 -7.82 -27.89 2.02
N PRO A 270 -8.15 -29.12 1.58
CA PRO A 270 -9.47 -29.43 1.05
C PRO A 270 -10.58 -29.18 2.07
N GLY A 271 -11.73 -28.70 1.61
CA GLY A 271 -12.92 -28.47 2.45
C GLY A 271 -13.02 -27.10 3.09
N LEU A 272 -12.06 -26.19 2.90
CA LEU A 272 -12.16 -24.81 3.37
C LEU A 272 -13.37 -24.09 2.76
N GLN A 273 -14.00 -23.24 3.57
CA GLN A 273 -15.09 -22.38 3.17
C GLN A 273 -14.65 -20.90 3.23
N LEU A 274 -14.94 -20.15 2.17
CA LEU A 274 -14.67 -18.72 2.12
C LEU A 274 -15.79 -17.98 2.86
N ILE A 275 -15.42 -17.15 3.83
CA ILE A 275 -16.35 -16.29 4.57
C ILE A 275 -16.38 -14.88 4.00
N SER A 276 -17.55 -14.25 4.09
CA SER A 276 -17.75 -12.85 3.73
C SER A 276 -17.19 -11.88 4.79
N GLU A 277 -16.97 -10.61 4.41
CA GLU A 277 -16.56 -9.56 5.36
C GLU A 277 -17.53 -9.43 6.53
N ALA A 278 -18.84 -9.56 6.29
CA ALA A 278 -19.84 -9.51 7.35
C ALA A 278 -19.68 -10.66 8.34
N GLU A 279 -19.28 -11.84 7.88
CA GLU A 279 -18.95 -12.98 8.75
C GLU A 279 -17.62 -12.76 9.45
N GLN A 280 -16.63 -12.23 8.77
CA GLN A 280 -15.34 -11.85 9.35
C GLN A 280 -15.55 -10.87 10.52
N ARG A 281 -16.34 -9.81 10.33
CA ARG A 281 -16.72 -8.87 11.41
C ARG A 281 -17.35 -9.60 12.59
N ARG A 282 -18.30 -10.49 12.35
CA ARG A 282 -18.94 -11.31 13.42
C ARG A 282 -17.96 -12.23 14.14
N ARG A 283 -16.92 -12.72 13.48
CA ARG A 283 -15.87 -13.53 14.12
C ARG A 283 -14.94 -12.70 14.99
N LEU A 284 -14.67 -11.44 14.61
CA LEU A 284 -13.79 -10.51 15.33
C LEU A 284 -14.49 -9.86 16.54
N GLU A 285 -15.76 -9.50 16.41
CA GLU A 285 -16.50 -8.75 17.44
C GLU A 285 -16.34 -9.30 18.88
N PRO A 286 -16.41 -10.62 19.17
CA PRO A 286 -16.26 -11.13 20.52
C PRO A 286 -14.81 -11.20 21.03
N ILE A 287 -13.81 -10.92 20.19
CA ILE A 287 -12.39 -11.06 20.54
C ILE A 287 -11.60 -9.75 20.42
N ALA A 288 -12.11 -8.78 19.65
CA ALA A 288 -11.51 -7.45 19.54
C ALA A 288 -11.75 -6.65 20.83
N ALA A 289 -10.71 -5.98 21.31
CA ALA A 289 -10.85 -5.06 22.43
C ALA A 289 -11.59 -3.79 22.01
N ALA A 290 -12.48 -3.29 22.86
CA ALA A 290 -13.17 -2.04 22.58
C ALA A 290 -12.20 -0.86 22.71
N PRO A 291 -12.09 0.02 21.69
CA PRO A 291 -11.26 1.19 21.80
C PRO A 291 -11.82 2.17 22.84
N PRO A 292 -10.98 3.02 23.43
CA PRO A 292 -11.39 3.94 24.50
C PRO A 292 -12.38 5.04 24.05
N ARG A 293 -12.69 5.13 22.76
CA ARG A 293 -13.56 6.15 22.18
C ARG A 293 -14.96 5.57 21.87
N ALA A 294 -15.98 6.13 22.50
CA ALA A 294 -17.38 5.76 22.23
C ALA A 294 -17.81 6.21 20.81
N ASN A 295 -18.60 5.38 20.12
CA ASN A 295 -19.20 5.61 18.80
C ASN A 295 -18.25 5.53 17.56
N THR A 296 -17.17 4.77 17.63
CA THR A 296 -16.34 4.42 16.47
C THR A 296 -16.63 2.98 16.01
N ASP A 297 -16.39 2.67 14.75
CA ASP A 297 -16.37 1.29 14.27
C ASP A 297 -15.21 0.56 14.96
N VAL A 298 -15.56 -0.33 15.89
CA VAL A 298 -14.58 -1.08 16.70
C VAL A 298 -13.81 -2.08 15.83
N ILE A 299 -14.45 -2.62 14.81
CA ILE A 299 -13.93 -3.76 14.04
C ILE A 299 -13.15 -3.32 12.80
N GLY A 300 -13.50 -2.17 12.21
CA GLY A 300 -12.84 -1.65 11.02
C GLY A 300 -11.31 -1.57 11.17
N PRO A 301 -10.77 -0.95 12.23
CA PRO A 301 -9.33 -0.89 12.47
C PRO A 301 -8.67 -2.27 12.56
N TYR A 302 -9.33 -3.25 13.19
CA TYR A 302 -8.79 -4.61 13.28
C TYR A 302 -8.76 -5.33 11.93
N LEU A 303 -9.75 -5.08 11.05
CA LEU A 303 -9.72 -5.62 9.69
C LEU A 303 -8.53 -5.05 8.91
N GLU A 304 -8.29 -3.76 9.02
CA GLU A 304 -7.15 -3.09 8.40
C GLU A 304 -5.81 -3.64 8.93
N ALA A 305 -5.69 -3.79 10.24
CA ALA A 305 -4.51 -4.37 10.87
C ALA A 305 -4.27 -5.84 10.44
N LEU A 306 -5.34 -6.62 10.25
CA LEU A 306 -5.25 -7.97 9.70
C LEU A 306 -4.70 -7.98 8.26
N ASP A 307 -5.08 -7.00 7.45
CA ASP A 307 -4.58 -6.87 6.07
C ASP A 307 -3.12 -6.39 6.06
N GLU A 308 -2.72 -5.50 6.96
CA GLU A 308 -1.32 -5.09 7.12
C GLU A 308 -0.41 -6.28 7.44
N VAL A 309 -0.86 -7.21 8.27
CA VAL A 309 -0.09 -8.44 8.54
C VAL A 309 -0.08 -9.38 7.35
N ARG A 310 -1.23 -9.64 6.72
CA ARG A 310 -1.35 -10.76 5.77
C ARG A 310 -1.10 -10.34 4.32
N ILE A 311 -1.46 -9.13 3.98
CA ILE A 311 -1.24 -8.57 2.64
C ILE A 311 -0.01 -7.67 2.63
N GLY A 312 0.20 -6.89 3.69
CA GLY A 312 1.39 -6.07 3.90
C GLY A 312 2.62 -6.84 4.38
N LEU A 313 2.45 -8.09 4.84
CA LEU A 313 3.50 -8.95 5.40
C LEU A 313 4.23 -8.34 6.61
N LEU A 314 3.55 -7.49 7.38
CA LEU A 314 4.08 -6.95 8.62
C LEU A 314 3.90 -7.93 9.78
N ARG A 315 4.76 -7.83 10.80
CA ARG A 315 4.57 -8.62 12.01
C ARG A 315 3.42 -8.06 12.86
N PRO A 316 2.60 -8.92 13.48
CA PRO A 316 1.50 -8.46 14.32
C PRO A 316 1.94 -7.49 15.44
N GLU A 317 3.14 -7.70 15.99
CA GLU A 317 3.73 -6.88 17.04
C GLU A 317 4.08 -5.46 16.53
N GLU A 318 4.52 -5.35 15.28
CA GLU A 318 4.81 -4.05 14.63
C GLU A 318 3.53 -3.29 14.33
N VAL A 319 2.51 -4.00 13.84
CA VAL A 319 1.20 -3.40 13.58
C VAL A 319 0.59 -2.89 14.89
N GLU A 320 0.63 -3.67 15.97
CA GLU A 320 0.12 -3.23 17.27
C GLU A 320 0.91 -2.04 17.82
N ALA A 321 2.23 -2.04 17.66
CA ALA A 321 3.09 -0.95 18.15
C ALA A 321 2.93 0.36 17.36
N SER A 322 2.56 0.27 16.07
CA SER A 322 2.38 1.44 15.19
C SER A 322 0.98 2.06 15.27
N ARG A 323 0.02 1.38 15.92
CA ARG A 323 -1.41 1.76 15.93
C ARG A 323 -1.97 1.82 17.34
N ASP A 324 -2.60 2.93 17.70
CA ASP A 324 -3.27 3.15 18.98
C ASP A 324 -4.77 2.73 18.98
N ASP A 325 -5.30 2.37 17.80
CA ASP A 325 -6.70 2.04 17.59
C ASP A 325 -7.01 0.52 17.62
N VAL A 326 -5.98 -0.32 17.77
CA VAL A 326 -6.10 -1.79 17.83
C VAL A 326 -5.44 -2.41 19.08
N PRO A 327 -5.85 -2.02 20.28
CA PRO A 327 -5.22 -2.53 21.50
C PRO A 327 -5.35 -4.05 21.60
N GLY A 328 -4.26 -4.75 21.95
CA GLY A 328 -4.23 -6.21 22.08
C GLY A 328 -4.37 -6.94 20.75
N PHE A 329 -3.91 -6.31 19.68
CA PHE A 329 -4.04 -6.86 18.33
C PHE A 329 -3.31 -8.20 18.16
N VAL A 330 -2.11 -8.37 18.74
CA VAL A 330 -1.34 -9.62 18.64
C VAL A 330 -2.16 -10.82 19.17
N ASP A 331 -2.82 -10.68 20.32
CA ASP A 331 -3.68 -11.74 20.85
C ASP A 331 -4.94 -11.93 20.00
N THR A 332 -5.54 -10.83 19.54
CA THR A 332 -6.72 -10.86 18.67
C THR A 332 -6.41 -11.57 17.36
N TYR A 333 -5.27 -11.26 16.74
CA TYR A 333 -4.79 -11.90 15.51
C TYR A 333 -4.64 -13.41 15.66
N ARG A 334 -3.95 -13.87 16.72
CA ARG A 334 -3.75 -15.29 16.99
C ARG A 334 -5.08 -16.01 17.19
N ARG A 335 -5.95 -15.47 18.05
CA ARG A 335 -7.28 -16.04 18.35
C ARG A 335 -8.17 -16.06 17.13
N TYR A 336 -8.09 -15.05 16.28
CA TYR A 336 -8.85 -14.97 15.03
C TYR A 336 -8.40 -16.06 14.04
N ARG A 337 -7.10 -16.20 13.78
CA ARG A 337 -6.59 -17.26 12.89
C ARG A 337 -6.89 -18.66 13.42
N ASP A 338 -6.70 -18.89 14.72
CA ASP A 338 -7.06 -20.16 15.36
C ASP A 338 -8.54 -20.50 15.17
N ARG A 339 -9.40 -19.51 15.23
CA ARG A 339 -10.83 -19.69 15.03
C ARG A 339 -11.16 -20.09 13.59
N LEU A 340 -10.57 -19.42 12.62
CA LEU A 340 -10.74 -19.76 11.20
C LEU A 340 -10.26 -21.20 10.92
N VAL A 341 -9.07 -21.56 11.39
CA VAL A 341 -8.52 -22.92 11.24
C VAL A 341 -9.42 -23.97 11.83
N ARG A 342 -9.92 -23.79 13.07
CA ARG A 342 -10.82 -24.75 13.72
C ARG A 342 -12.17 -24.88 13.04
N ALA A 343 -12.65 -23.80 12.40
CA ALA A 343 -13.92 -23.80 11.69
C ALA A 343 -13.80 -24.32 10.23
N GLY A 344 -12.58 -24.52 9.73
CA GLY A 344 -12.36 -24.82 8.32
C GLY A 344 -12.74 -23.65 7.41
N GLU A 345 -12.54 -22.44 7.90
CA GLU A 345 -12.91 -21.19 7.22
C GLU A 345 -11.65 -20.45 6.76
N ALA A 346 -11.80 -19.65 5.71
CA ALA A 346 -10.81 -18.68 5.23
C ALA A 346 -11.53 -17.37 4.88
N ASP A 347 -10.91 -16.24 5.19
CA ASP A 347 -11.38 -14.94 4.72
C ASP A 347 -10.62 -14.51 3.45
N HIS A 348 -10.91 -13.29 2.97
CA HIS A 348 -10.37 -12.81 1.72
C HIS A 348 -8.84 -12.68 1.71
N ALA A 349 -8.23 -12.21 2.80
CA ALA A 349 -6.78 -12.09 2.90
C ALA A 349 -6.08 -13.46 3.06
N GLU A 350 -6.76 -14.43 3.70
CA GLU A 350 -6.24 -15.80 3.83
C GLU A 350 -6.10 -16.52 2.48
N GLN A 351 -6.84 -16.11 1.45
CA GLN A 351 -6.64 -16.64 0.09
C GLN A 351 -5.20 -16.42 -0.40
N ILE A 352 -4.62 -15.29 -0.07
CA ILE A 352 -3.25 -14.93 -0.46
C ILE A 352 -2.25 -15.47 0.57
N TYR A 353 -2.45 -15.10 1.83
CA TYR A 353 -1.50 -15.45 2.89
C TYR A 353 -1.38 -16.96 3.09
N GLY A 354 -2.51 -17.66 3.12
CA GLY A 354 -2.54 -19.12 3.22
C GLY A 354 -2.01 -19.83 1.97
N ALA A 355 -2.14 -19.22 0.79
CA ALA A 355 -1.51 -19.74 -0.43
C ALA A 355 0.03 -19.63 -0.35
N ILE A 356 0.55 -18.46 0.05
CA ILE A 356 1.98 -18.26 0.29
C ILE A 356 2.49 -19.30 1.30
N GLU A 357 1.80 -19.41 2.42
CA GLU A 357 2.08 -20.39 3.47
C GLU A 357 2.16 -21.83 2.90
N SER A 358 1.18 -22.20 2.11
CA SER A 358 1.08 -23.53 1.53
C SER A 358 2.20 -23.80 0.51
N LEU A 359 2.49 -22.82 -0.36
CA LEU A 359 3.57 -22.93 -1.33
C LEU A 359 4.95 -23.01 -0.66
N CYS A 360 5.15 -22.33 0.46
CA CYS A 360 6.39 -22.43 1.23
C CYS A 360 6.56 -23.82 1.87
N ARG A 361 5.48 -24.40 2.39
CA ARG A 361 5.52 -25.69 3.13
C ARG A 361 5.47 -26.93 2.26
N LEU A 362 4.81 -26.86 1.11
CA LEU A 362 4.49 -28.01 0.28
C LEU A 362 5.25 -27.93 -1.05
N PRO A 363 6.44 -28.55 -1.16
CA PRO A 363 7.28 -28.47 -2.34
C PRO A 363 6.59 -28.99 -3.61
N ASP A 364 5.84 -30.09 -3.51
CA ASP A 364 5.13 -30.66 -4.66
C ASP A 364 4.03 -29.74 -5.16
N LEU A 365 3.30 -29.09 -4.24
CA LEU A 365 2.29 -28.07 -4.60
C LEU A 365 2.93 -26.88 -5.28
N ARG A 366 4.06 -26.41 -4.74
CA ARG A 366 4.81 -25.31 -5.35
C ARG A 366 5.30 -25.68 -6.74
N ALA A 367 5.94 -26.84 -6.91
CA ALA A 367 6.42 -27.33 -8.20
C ALA A 367 5.26 -27.44 -9.21
N HIS A 368 4.10 -27.94 -8.77
CA HIS A 368 2.90 -28.02 -9.61
C HIS A 368 2.48 -26.64 -10.14
N TRP A 369 2.42 -25.63 -9.26
CA TRP A 369 2.00 -24.28 -9.65
C TRP A 369 3.06 -23.54 -10.46
N GLN A 370 4.34 -23.74 -10.14
CA GLN A 370 5.43 -23.19 -10.95
C GLN A 370 5.41 -23.73 -12.38
N ALA A 371 5.12 -25.00 -12.55
CA ALA A 371 4.97 -25.59 -13.87
C ALA A 371 3.81 -24.96 -14.67
N ARG A 372 2.69 -24.66 -14.02
CA ARG A 372 1.53 -23.97 -14.64
C ARG A 372 1.77 -22.48 -14.90
N CYS A 373 2.66 -21.87 -14.13
CA CYS A 373 3.02 -20.46 -14.24
C CYS A 373 4.34 -20.24 -14.99
N ARG A 374 4.71 -21.13 -15.89
CA ARG A 374 5.93 -21.00 -16.70
C ARG A 374 6.01 -19.71 -17.47
N HIS A 375 4.90 -19.27 -18.02
CA HIS A 375 4.71 -17.94 -18.58
C HIS A 375 3.69 -17.23 -17.71
N LEU A 376 4.18 -16.40 -16.82
CA LEU A 376 3.35 -15.66 -15.87
C LEU A 376 3.20 -14.22 -16.32
N LEU A 377 2.03 -13.88 -16.83
CA LEU A 377 1.70 -12.51 -17.22
C LEU A 377 0.94 -11.85 -16.07
N VAL A 378 1.34 -10.63 -15.72
CA VAL A 378 0.73 -9.89 -14.60
C VAL A 378 0.31 -8.52 -15.08
N ASP A 379 -1.01 -8.29 -15.06
CA ASP A 379 -1.62 -6.99 -15.36
C ASP A 379 -1.61 -6.08 -14.13
N GLU A 380 -1.56 -4.78 -14.36
CA GLU A 380 -1.53 -3.74 -13.31
C GLU A 380 -0.46 -4.05 -12.24
N PHE A 381 0.75 -4.38 -12.68
CA PHE A 381 1.84 -4.81 -11.81
C PHE A 381 2.16 -3.82 -10.69
N GLN A 382 1.96 -2.53 -10.94
CA GLN A 382 2.15 -1.46 -9.97
C GLN A 382 1.18 -1.50 -8.78
N ASP A 383 0.08 -2.25 -8.87
CA ASP A 383 -0.89 -2.38 -7.77
C ASP A 383 -0.62 -3.58 -6.87
N LEU A 384 0.47 -4.29 -7.11
CA LEU A 384 0.86 -5.38 -6.24
C LEU A 384 1.21 -4.85 -4.84
N THR A 385 0.75 -5.57 -3.85
CA THR A 385 1.16 -5.40 -2.45
C THR A 385 2.31 -6.36 -2.14
N PRO A 386 3.00 -6.22 -0.99
CA PRO A 386 4.06 -7.16 -0.61
C PRO A 386 3.64 -8.63 -0.69
N GLY A 387 2.44 -8.96 -0.19
CA GLY A 387 1.91 -10.33 -0.24
C GLY A 387 1.67 -10.81 -1.67
N TYR A 388 1.13 -9.96 -2.53
CA TYR A 388 0.92 -10.31 -3.94
C TYR A 388 2.25 -10.50 -4.67
N LEU A 389 3.20 -9.60 -4.44
CA LEU A 389 4.53 -9.71 -5.03
C LEU A 389 5.23 -11.02 -4.61
N LEU A 390 5.16 -11.38 -3.33
CA LEU A 390 5.73 -12.64 -2.85
C LEU A 390 5.02 -13.84 -3.49
N LEU A 391 3.70 -13.81 -3.62
CA LEU A 391 2.95 -14.87 -4.31
C LEU A 391 3.39 -14.99 -5.78
N VAL A 392 3.47 -13.88 -6.51
CA VAL A 392 3.97 -13.85 -7.90
C VAL A 392 5.37 -14.45 -7.99
N ARG A 393 6.25 -14.09 -7.06
CA ARG A 393 7.62 -14.64 -7.00
C ARG A 393 7.65 -16.14 -6.75
N LEU A 394 6.82 -16.65 -5.84
CA LEU A 394 6.70 -18.08 -5.55
C LEU A 394 6.18 -18.86 -6.77
N LEU A 395 5.23 -18.27 -7.50
CA LEU A 395 4.67 -18.87 -8.71
C LEU A 395 5.65 -18.85 -9.89
N ALA A 396 6.35 -17.74 -10.08
CA ALA A 396 7.35 -17.61 -11.15
C ALA A 396 8.53 -18.56 -10.97
N GLY A 397 8.84 -18.91 -9.73
CA GLY A 397 10.00 -19.76 -9.45
C GLY A 397 11.32 -19.07 -9.85
N PRO A 398 12.39 -19.82 -10.00
CA PRO A 398 13.70 -19.27 -10.35
C PRO A 398 13.87 -18.91 -11.82
N GLY A 399 13.10 -19.51 -12.70
CA GLY A 399 13.08 -19.11 -14.13
C GLY A 399 12.56 -17.70 -14.36
N MET A 400 11.82 -17.17 -13.39
CA MET A 400 11.34 -15.78 -13.33
C MET A 400 10.70 -15.26 -14.62
N THR A 401 10.01 -16.10 -15.36
CA THR A 401 9.35 -15.73 -16.61
C THR A 401 8.10 -14.88 -16.34
N VAL A 402 8.29 -13.75 -15.65
CA VAL A 402 7.25 -12.79 -15.33
C VAL A 402 7.22 -11.70 -16.39
N PHE A 403 6.09 -11.57 -17.06
CA PHE A 403 5.80 -10.47 -17.97
C PHE A 403 4.88 -9.48 -17.24
N GLY A 404 5.47 -8.51 -16.56
CA GLY A 404 4.77 -7.51 -15.74
C GLY A 404 4.42 -6.29 -16.57
N VAL A 405 3.12 -5.98 -16.69
CA VAL A 405 2.64 -4.79 -17.39
C VAL A 405 2.03 -3.83 -16.38
N GLY A 406 2.42 -2.56 -16.44
CA GLY A 406 1.94 -1.59 -15.48
C GLY A 406 2.25 -0.14 -15.85
N ASP A 407 1.77 0.76 -15.00
CA ASP A 407 2.01 2.20 -15.08
C ASP A 407 2.21 2.77 -13.66
N ASP A 408 3.44 3.14 -13.33
CA ASP A 408 3.80 3.71 -12.04
C ASP A 408 3.08 5.04 -11.74
N ASP A 409 2.64 5.77 -12.78
CA ASP A 409 1.82 6.97 -12.65
C ASP A 409 0.33 6.67 -12.33
N GLN A 410 -0.07 5.39 -12.25
CA GLN A 410 -1.43 4.96 -11.89
C GLN A 410 -1.50 4.23 -10.53
N VAL A 411 -0.48 4.31 -9.71
CA VAL A 411 -0.52 3.77 -8.33
C VAL A 411 -1.36 4.67 -7.45
N ILE A 412 -2.57 4.24 -7.12
CA ILE A 412 -3.54 4.98 -6.30
C ILE A 412 -4.06 4.16 -5.12
N TYR A 413 -3.46 3.01 -4.83
CA TYR A 413 -3.81 2.13 -3.73
C TYR A 413 -2.69 2.02 -2.69
N GLY A 414 -1.92 3.12 -2.50
CA GLY A 414 -0.85 3.18 -1.51
C GLY A 414 -1.33 2.84 -0.09
N TYR A 415 -2.56 3.21 0.24
CA TYR A 415 -3.19 2.87 1.52
C TYR A 415 -3.38 1.35 1.75
N SER A 416 -3.34 0.53 0.72
CA SER A 416 -3.40 -0.94 0.81
C SER A 416 -2.02 -1.60 0.66
N GLY A 417 -0.94 -0.80 0.59
CA GLY A 417 0.42 -1.27 0.48
C GLY A 417 0.94 -1.40 -0.96
N ALA A 418 0.20 -0.90 -1.96
CA ALA A 418 0.74 -0.76 -3.31
C ALA A 418 1.82 0.34 -3.34
N ASP A 419 2.94 0.07 -4.01
CA ASP A 419 4.06 1.01 -4.08
C ASP A 419 4.61 1.07 -5.53
N PRO A 420 4.77 2.28 -6.11
CA PRO A 420 5.32 2.43 -7.46
C PRO A 420 6.72 1.82 -7.61
N SER A 421 7.48 1.69 -6.53
CA SER A 421 8.82 1.09 -6.55
C SER A 421 8.82 -0.34 -7.07
N TYR A 422 7.73 -1.10 -6.91
CA TYR A 422 7.66 -2.47 -7.44
C TYR A 422 7.76 -2.53 -8.96
N LEU A 423 7.26 -1.52 -9.64
CA LEU A 423 7.40 -1.40 -11.07
C LEU A 423 8.68 -0.62 -11.45
N ILE A 424 9.04 0.43 -10.68
CA ILE A 424 10.24 1.22 -10.91
C ILE A 424 11.49 0.34 -10.78
N ASP A 425 11.61 -0.40 -9.68
CA ASP A 425 12.74 -1.26 -9.36
C ASP A 425 12.53 -2.71 -9.84
N PHE A 426 11.76 -2.90 -10.91
CA PHE A 426 11.40 -4.23 -11.40
C PHE A 426 12.62 -5.09 -11.72
N ALA A 427 13.67 -4.51 -12.32
CA ALA A 427 14.90 -5.22 -12.65
C ALA A 427 15.66 -5.72 -11.41
N ASP A 428 15.54 -5.02 -10.30
CA ASP A 428 16.05 -5.46 -9.00
C ASP A 428 15.23 -6.61 -8.42
N LEU A 429 13.92 -6.53 -8.61
CA LEU A 429 13.00 -7.58 -8.20
C LEU A 429 13.07 -8.81 -9.11
N PHE A 430 13.38 -8.66 -10.35
CA PHE A 430 13.51 -9.71 -11.37
C PHE A 430 14.80 -9.47 -12.18
N PRO A 431 15.96 -9.89 -11.66
CA PRO A 431 17.24 -9.71 -12.33
C PRO A 431 17.26 -10.27 -13.74
N GLY A 432 17.88 -9.55 -14.64
CA GLY A 432 17.89 -9.89 -16.07
C GLY A 432 16.64 -9.48 -16.83
N ALA A 433 15.74 -8.70 -16.22
CA ALA A 433 14.53 -8.24 -16.87
C ALA A 433 14.82 -7.34 -18.08
N SER A 434 14.12 -7.62 -19.18
CA SER A 434 14.05 -6.69 -20.32
C SER A 434 13.04 -5.58 -20.05
N GLU A 435 13.29 -4.41 -20.62
CA GLU A 435 12.41 -3.25 -20.49
C GLU A 435 11.76 -2.93 -21.84
N HIS A 436 10.45 -2.69 -21.79
CA HIS A 436 9.65 -2.27 -22.92
C HIS A 436 8.80 -1.07 -22.51
N ALA A 437 8.85 0.00 -23.28
CA ALA A 437 8.04 1.19 -23.04
C ALA A 437 7.00 1.35 -24.17
N LEU A 438 5.74 1.52 -23.80
CA LEU A 438 4.69 1.91 -24.73
C LEU A 438 4.58 3.45 -24.70
N GLU A 439 4.76 4.08 -25.85
CA GLU A 439 4.85 5.53 -25.93
C GLU A 439 3.57 6.20 -26.40
N VAL A 440 2.69 5.48 -27.10
CA VAL A 440 1.54 6.10 -27.78
C VAL A 440 0.26 5.93 -26.98
N ASN A 441 -0.38 7.04 -26.64
CA ASN A 441 -1.73 7.07 -26.07
C ASN A 441 -2.77 7.12 -27.18
N TYR A 442 -3.61 6.07 -27.27
CA TYR A 442 -4.69 5.91 -28.24
C TYR A 442 -6.06 6.33 -27.72
N ARG A 443 -6.12 6.76 -26.45
CA ARG A 443 -7.40 7.02 -25.76
C ARG A 443 -7.78 8.49 -25.79
N SER A 444 -6.93 9.32 -25.26
CA SER A 444 -7.26 10.68 -24.86
C SER A 444 -6.84 11.73 -25.90
N PRO A 445 -7.52 12.89 -25.95
CA PRO A 445 -7.10 14.06 -26.72
C PRO A 445 -5.68 14.50 -26.37
N ALA A 446 -5.04 15.21 -27.30
CA ALA A 446 -3.63 15.63 -27.18
C ALA A 446 -3.39 16.53 -25.95
N ASP A 447 -4.24 17.54 -25.75
CA ASP A 447 -4.18 18.47 -24.63
C ASP A 447 -4.40 17.77 -23.27
N VAL A 448 -5.23 16.72 -23.21
CA VAL A 448 -5.40 15.87 -22.02
C VAL A 448 -4.13 15.08 -21.74
N VAL A 449 -3.49 14.52 -22.77
CA VAL A 449 -2.22 13.79 -22.65
C VAL A 449 -1.11 14.71 -22.15
N ASP A 450 -1.02 15.91 -22.71
CA ASP A 450 -0.04 16.92 -22.29
C ASP A 450 -0.25 17.34 -20.83
N ALA A 451 -1.50 17.64 -20.44
CA ALA A 451 -1.87 17.99 -19.08
C ALA A 451 -1.54 16.85 -18.10
N ALA A 452 -1.86 15.61 -18.46
CA ALA A 452 -1.56 14.42 -17.65
C ALA A 452 -0.05 14.23 -17.49
N THR A 453 0.72 14.39 -18.56
CA THR A 453 2.18 14.28 -18.56
C THR A 453 2.83 15.39 -17.73
N ASN A 454 2.35 16.64 -17.89
CA ASN A 454 2.82 17.76 -17.07
C ASN A 454 2.60 17.48 -15.59
N LEU A 455 1.39 17.07 -15.21
CA LEU A 455 1.02 16.80 -13.81
C LEU A 455 1.96 15.78 -13.14
N VAL A 456 2.10 14.59 -13.73
CA VAL A 456 2.95 13.54 -13.16
C VAL A 456 4.44 13.86 -13.27
N GLY A 457 4.82 14.77 -14.13
CA GLY A 457 6.17 15.32 -14.21
C GLY A 457 6.64 16.06 -12.95
N TYR A 458 5.74 16.37 -12.02
CA TYR A 458 6.06 16.89 -10.68
C TYR A 458 6.32 15.80 -9.63
N ASN A 459 6.11 14.53 -9.97
CA ASN A 459 6.48 13.40 -9.13
C ASN A 459 7.95 13.07 -9.35
N LEU A 460 8.67 12.80 -8.27
CA LEU A 460 10.09 12.48 -8.29
C LEU A 460 10.32 10.97 -8.38
N ARG A 461 9.43 10.17 -7.77
CA ARG A 461 9.47 8.71 -7.84
C ARG A 461 8.62 8.20 -8.99
N ARG A 462 9.22 8.14 -10.19
CA ARG A 462 8.57 7.62 -11.40
C ARG A 462 9.59 7.12 -12.42
N VAL A 463 9.13 6.27 -13.33
CA VAL A 463 9.91 5.91 -14.53
C VAL A 463 9.82 7.07 -15.53
N GLU A 464 10.96 7.53 -16.02
CA GLU A 464 10.98 8.50 -17.12
C GLU A 464 10.43 7.85 -18.39
N LYS A 465 9.40 8.43 -18.96
CA LYS A 465 8.72 7.90 -20.15
C LYS A 465 8.23 9.03 -21.04
N LYS A 466 8.28 8.79 -22.33
CA LYS A 466 7.73 9.67 -23.34
C LYS A 466 6.31 9.20 -23.66
N ILE A 467 5.34 10.11 -23.61
CA ILE A 467 3.94 9.81 -23.95
C ILE A 467 3.52 10.73 -25.07
N ILE A 468 3.03 10.15 -26.16
CA ILE A 468 2.62 10.86 -27.38
C ILE A 468 1.15 10.54 -27.62
N ALA A 469 0.33 11.56 -27.82
CA ALA A 469 -1.05 11.34 -28.25
C ALA A 469 -1.09 10.81 -29.70
N SER A 470 -1.99 9.88 -29.98
CA SER A 470 -2.21 9.36 -31.34
C SER A 470 -3.03 10.30 -32.23
N THR A 471 -3.47 11.42 -31.68
CA THR A 471 -4.36 12.40 -32.35
C THR A 471 -3.97 13.81 -31.92
N ASP A 472 -4.21 14.78 -32.79
CA ASP A 472 -4.03 16.22 -32.47
C ASP A 472 -5.34 16.86 -31.95
N ARG A 473 -6.35 16.05 -31.62
CA ARG A 473 -7.65 16.53 -31.14
C ARG A 473 -7.49 17.16 -29.76
N GLU A 474 -8.14 18.29 -29.53
CA GLU A 474 -8.29 18.95 -28.24
C GLU A 474 -9.58 18.48 -27.55
N GLY A 475 -9.58 18.41 -26.23
CA GLY A 475 -10.72 17.96 -25.45
C GLY A 475 -10.65 18.32 -23.96
N LEU A 476 -9.68 19.14 -23.54
CA LEU A 476 -9.54 19.57 -22.15
C LEU A 476 -10.23 20.94 -21.94
N ASP A 477 -11.12 21.02 -20.96
CA ASP A 477 -11.70 22.27 -20.48
C ASP A 477 -11.50 22.43 -18.98
N VAL A 478 -11.08 23.60 -18.52
CA VAL A 478 -10.90 23.94 -17.11
C VAL A 478 -11.81 25.11 -16.75
N ALA A 479 -12.85 24.83 -16.00
CA ALA A 479 -13.83 25.82 -15.58
C ALA A 479 -13.74 26.09 -14.07
N LYS A 480 -13.81 27.37 -13.70
CA LYS A 480 -13.86 27.86 -12.32
C LYS A 480 -15.18 28.54 -12.07
N ALA A 481 -15.85 28.17 -10.98
CA ALA A 481 -17.10 28.78 -10.56
C ALA A 481 -17.13 28.88 -9.02
N PRO A 482 -18.04 29.68 -8.43
CA PRO A 482 -18.25 29.63 -6.98
C PRO A 482 -18.54 28.22 -6.49
N GLY A 483 -18.00 27.82 -5.34
CA GLY A 483 -18.08 26.44 -4.83
C GLY A 483 -19.50 25.91 -4.64
N ASP A 484 -20.48 26.77 -4.38
CA ASP A 484 -21.91 26.46 -4.26
C ASP A 484 -22.63 26.33 -5.62
N GLU A 485 -22.08 26.89 -6.69
CA GLU A 485 -22.62 26.75 -8.06
C GLU A 485 -22.02 25.59 -8.85
N LEU A 486 -20.89 25.01 -8.40
CA LEU A 486 -20.19 23.96 -9.15
C LEU A 486 -21.06 22.77 -9.55
N ALA A 487 -22.01 22.37 -8.71
CA ALA A 487 -22.91 21.27 -9.00
C ALA A 487 -23.92 21.62 -10.12
N ILE A 488 -24.30 22.89 -10.21
CA ILE A 488 -25.14 23.40 -11.30
C ILE A 488 -24.33 23.36 -12.58
N VAL A 489 -23.10 23.87 -12.57
CA VAL A 489 -22.20 23.86 -13.73
C VAL A 489 -21.95 22.43 -14.21
N ALA A 490 -21.76 21.48 -13.30
CA ALA A 490 -21.59 20.06 -13.65
C ALA A 490 -22.85 19.50 -14.35
N ALA A 491 -24.03 19.80 -13.82
CA ALA A 491 -25.28 19.33 -14.39
C ALA A 491 -25.58 19.99 -15.76
N ASP A 492 -25.27 21.28 -15.91
CA ASP A 492 -25.42 22.01 -17.18
C ASP A 492 -24.48 21.43 -18.25
N ARG A 493 -23.23 21.07 -17.89
CA ARG A 493 -22.30 20.36 -18.81
C ARG A 493 -22.86 19.00 -19.26
N VAL A 494 -23.48 18.26 -18.33
CA VAL A 494 -24.14 17.01 -18.68
C VAL A 494 -25.29 17.23 -19.64
N ILE A 495 -26.11 18.27 -19.43
CA ILE A 495 -27.21 18.64 -20.33
C ILE A 495 -26.67 18.98 -21.72
N GLU A 496 -25.68 19.85 -21.81
CA GLU A 496 -25.05 20.23 -23.08
C GLU A 496 -24.56 19.01 -23.89
N LEU A 497 -23.98 18.01 -23.22
CA LEU A 497 -23.56 16.78 -23.87
C LEU A 497 -24.72 15.94 -24.35
N ILE A 498 -25.76 15.77 -23.55
CA ILE A 498 -26.96 15.03 -23.90
C ILE A 498 -27.73 15.69 -25.07
N GLU A 499 -27.82 17.04 -25.05
CA GLU A 499 -28.45 17.79 -26.16
C GLU A 499 -27.69 17.68 -27.47
N ARG A 500 -26.35 17.41 -27.40
CA ARG A 500 -25.52 17.08 -28.58
C ARG A 500 -25.68 15.62 -29.02
N GLY A 501 -26.52 14.84 -28.37
CA GLY A 501 -26.77 13.43 -28.71
C GLY A 501 -25.85 12.42 -28.02
N VAL A 502 -25.09 12.82 -26.99
CA VAL A 502 -24.25 11.92 -26.22
C VAL A 502 -25.15 11.07 -25.30
N GLU A 503 -24.92 9.78 -25.26
CA GLU A 503 -25.62 8.87 -24.34
C GLU A 503 -25.18 9.15 -22.88
N ALA A 504 -26.11 9.17 -21.94
CA ALA A 504 -25.84 9.46 -20.54
C ALA A 504 -24.80 8.46 -19.93
N ALA A 505 -24.84 7.21 -20.33
CA ALA A 505 -23.89 6.17 -19.89
C ALA A 505 -22.45 6.40 -20.40
N SER A 506 -22.25 7.24 -21.44
CA SER A 506 -20.93 7.65 -21.94
C SER A 506 -20.34 8.83 -21.19
N ILE A 507 -21.02 9.34 -20.15
CA ILE A 507 -20.59 10.48 -19.34
C ILE A 507 -20.28 10.01 -17.93
N ALA A 508 -19.13 10.45 -17.37
CA ALA A 508 -18.81 10.24 -15.96
C ALA A 508 -18.49 11.55 -15.23
N VAL A 509 -18.99 11.70 -14.01
CA VAL A 509 -18.58 12.75 -13.08
C VAL A 509 -17.77 12.08 -11.97
N LEU A 510 -16.51 12.43 -11.88
CA LEU A 510 -15.54 11.83 -10.99
C LEU A 510 -15.11 12.81 -9.91
N SER A 511 -15.01 12.34 -8.67
CA SER A 511 -14.50 13.13 -7.55
C SER A 511 -13.54 12.30 -6.69
N ARG A 512 -12.78 12.99 -5.83
CA ARG A 512 -11.82 12.35 -4.92
C ARG A 512 -12.51 11.51 -3.84
N VAL A 513 -13.59 12.01 -3.28
CA VAL A 513 -14.36 11.34 -2.22
C VAL A 513 -15.84 11.26 -2.59
N ASN A 514 -16.51 10.23 -2.11
CA ASN A 514 -17.88 9.93 -2.51
C ASN A 514 -18.88 11.01 -2.07
N SER A 515 -18.68 11.60 -0.88
CA SER A 515 -19.60 12.65 -0.38
C SER A 515 -19.61 13.91 -1.24
N SER A 516 -18.49 14.26 -1.88
CA SER A 516 -18.41 15.42 -2.78
C SER A 516 -19.37 15.34 -3.96
N LEU A 517 -19.83 14.14 -4.34
CA LEU A 517 -20.80 13.93 -5.40
C LEU A 517 -22.26 14.15 -4.97
N LEU A 518 -22.52 14.41 -3.68
CA LEU A 518 -23.87 14.63 -3.16
C LEU A 518 -24.58 15.80 -3.87
N PRO A 519 -23.99 17.01 -3.98
CA PRO A 519 -24.65 18.12 -4.67
C PRO A 519 -24.85 17.86 -6.16
N VAL A 520 -23.92 17.17 -6.85
CA VAL A 520 -24.06 16.80 -8.26
C VAL A 520 -25.23 15.84 -8.46
N ARG A 521 -25.34 14.80 -7.62
CA ARG A 521 -26.43 13.84 -7.68
C ARG A 521 -27.78 14.52 -7.49
N ILE A 522 -27.87 15.49 -6.58
CA ILE A 522 -29.06 16.27 -6.34
C ILE A 522 -29.40 17.12 -7.59
N ALA A 523 -28.41 17.83 -8.13
CA ALA A 523 -28.59 18.68 -9.29
C ALA A 523 -29.09 17.91 -10.53
N LEU A 524 -28.56 16.69 -10.77
CA LEU A 524 -29.05 15.80 -11.83
C LEU A 524 -30.46 15.28 -11.54
N SER A 525 -30.74 14.86 -10.30
CA SER A 525 -32.06 14.40 -9.87
C SER A 525 -33.15 15.47 -10.10
N GLU A 526 -32.87 16.73 -9.74
CA GLU A 526 -33.81 17.85 -9.90
C GLU A 526 -34.09 18.18 -11.36
N ARG A 527 -33.16 17.89 -12.25
CA ARG A 527 -33.28 18.05 -13.69
C ARG A 527 -33.89 16.82 -14.39
N GLY A 528 -34.21 15.78 -13.62
CA GLY A 528 -34.77 14.52 -14.18
C GLY A 528 -33.77 13.74 -15.03
N LEU A 529 -32.47 13.97 -14.89
CA LEU A 529 -31.43 13.27 -15.62
C LEU A 529 -31.11 11.91 -14.97
N PRO A 530 -30.97 10.82 -15.76
CA PRO A 530 -30.60 9.53 -15.22
C PRO A 530 -29.13 9.51 -14.78
N PHE A 531 -28.86 8.87 -13.64
CA PHE A 531 -27.50 8.69 -13.14
C PHE A 531 -27.31 7.30 -12.54
N ASP A 532 -26.07 6.80 -12.58
CA ASP A 532 -25.60 5.63 -11.83
C ASP A 532 -24.73 6.09 -10.65
N SER A 533 -25.16 5.78 -9.44
CA SER A 533 -24.47 6.23 -8.23
C SER A 533 -24.72 5.27 -7.07
N LEU A 534 -23.67 4.98 -6.33
CA LEU A 534 -23.76 4.24 -5.06
C LEU A 534 -24.12 5.12 -3.86
N LEU A 535 -24.10 6.43 -4.04
CA LEU A 535 -24.52 7.35 -3.01
C LEU A 535 -26.02 7.19 -2.78
N SER A 536 -26.43 6.89 -1.56
CA SER A 536 -27.83 6.67 -1.19
C SER A 536 -28.20 7.43 0.07
N ALA A 537 -29.45 7.41 0.44
CA ALA A 537 -29.94 8.04 1.68
C ALA A 537 -29.24 7.53 2.96
N SER A 538 -28.53 6.41 2.87
CA SER A 538 -27.72 5.90 3.99
C SER A 538 -26.59 6.86 4.42
N ILE A 539 -26.12 7.74 3.52
CA ILE A 539 -25.12 8.76 3.87
C ILE A 539 -25.60 9.65 5.03
N LEU A 540 -26.91 9.93 5.10
CA LEU A 540 -27.51 10.77 6.14
C LEU A 540 -27.44 10.13 7.55
N GLN A 541 -27.06 8.85 7.64
CA GLN A 541 -26.83 8.15 8.91
C GLN A 541 -25.39 8.35 9.42
N ARG A 542 -24.51 8.95 8.61
CA ARG A 542 -23.16 9.27 9.04
C ARG A 542 -23.18 10.27 10.19
N THR A 543 -22.24 10.12 11.09
CA THR A 543 -22.26 10.74 12.41
C THR A 543 -22.48 12.24 12.39
N LEU A 544 -21.73 12.96 11.58
CA LEU A 544 -21.83 14.44 11.54
C LEU A 544 -23.05 14.91 10.77
N LEU A 545 -23.41 14.25 9.65
CA LEU A 545 -24.61 14.59 8.89
C LEU A 545 -25.87 14.41 9.72
N ARG A 546 -25.95 13.34 10.51
CA ARG A 546 -27.07 13.09 11.43
C ARG A 546 -27.18 14.20 12.50
N ALA A 547 -26.03 14.60 13.07
CA ALA A 547 -25.98 15.68 14.03
C ALA A 547 -26.36 17.03 13.39
N THR A 548 -25.88 17.31 12.19
CA THR A 548 -26.22 18.55 11.46
C THR A 548 -27.70 18.63 11.13
N LEU A 549 -28.31 17.52 10.67
CA LEU A 549 -29.77 17.48 10.43
C LEU A 549 -30.57 17.66 11.72
N ALA A 550 -30.09 17.14 12.86
CA ALA A 550 -30.69 17.37 14.15
C ALA A 550 -30.62 18.86 14.54
N TRP A 551 -29.48 19.51 14.31
CA TRP A 551 -29.32 20.96 14.48
C TRP A 551 -30.30 21.75 13.61
N ILE A 552 -30.47 21.42 12.33
CA ILE A 552 -31.42 22.08 11.43
C ILE A 552 -32.87 21.95 11.95
N ARG A 553 -33.28 20.77 12.44
CA ARG A 553 -34.59 20.54 13.02
C ARG A 553 -34.81 21.38 14.29
N ILE A 554 -33.83 21.43 15.19
CA ILE A 554 -33.87 22.19 16.42
C ILE A 554 -33.92 23.71 16.12
N ALA A 555 -33.06 24.17 15.21
CA ALA A 555 -33.04 25.58 14.81
C ALA A 555 -34.36 26.02 14.19
N HIS A 556 -35.01 25.14 13.40
CA HIS A 556 -36.29 25.46 12.78
C HIS A 556 -37.46 25.55 13.79
N ASP A 557 -37.49 24.67 14.81
CA ASP A 557 -38.54 24.69 15.85
C ASP A 557 -37.94 24.42 17.24
N PRO A 558 -37.35 25.43 17.90
CA PRO A 558 -36.75 25.27 19.22
C PRO A 558 -37.79 25.08 20.33
N THR A 559 -39.08 25.09 19.99
CA THR A 559 -40.20 24.87 20.95
C THR A 559 -40.64 23.41 20.98
N LYS A 560 -40.20 22.57 20.00
CA LYS A 560 -40.62 21.16 19.88
C LYS A 560 -39.45 20.21 19.60
N MET A 561 -38.39 20.41 20.33
CA MET A 561 -37.19 19.58 20.17
C MET A 561 -37.43 18.12 20.61
N THR A 562 -36.99 17.16 19.82
CA THR A 562 -37.09 15.76 20.20
C THR A 562 -35.93 15.35 21.10
N ARG A 563 -36.13 14.34 21.94
CA ARG A 563 -35.07 13.78 22.75
C ARG A 563 -33.88 13.29 21.90
N ASN A 564 -34.16 12.64 20.79
CA ASN A 564 -33.11 12.07 19.92
C ASN A 564 -32.26 13.19 19.30
N ASP A 565 -32.88 14.27 18.83
CA ASP A 565 -32.16 15.41 18.28
C ASP A 565 -31.28 16.07 19.33
N LEU A 566 -31.79 16.26 20.54
CA LEU A 566 -31.04 16.81 21.66
C LEU A 566 -29.81 15.96 22.01
N PHE A 567 -29.93 14.62 21.96
CA PHE A 567 -28.80 13.73 22.20
C PHE A 567 -27.76 13.74 21.05
N GLU A 568 -28.14 14.04 19.83
CA GLU A 568 -27.22 14.22 18.73
C GLU A 568 -26.44 15.53 18.86
N VAL A 569 -27.15 16.64 19.14
CA VAL A 569 -26.53 17.98 19.14
C VAL A 569 -25.67 18.25 20.38
N ILE A 570 -26.00 17.68 21.55
CA ILE A 570 -25.16 17.82 22.75
C ILE A 570 -23.80 17.18 22.62
N ARG A 571 -23.70 16.17 21.76
CA ARG A 571 -22.46 15.43 21.51
C ARG A 571 -21.59 16.10 20.45
N ARG A 572 -22.17 16.95 19.61
CA ARG A 572 -21.49 17.54 18.45
C ARG A 572 -21.90 19.01 18.24
N PRO A 573 -20.97 19.91 18.57
CA PRO A 573 -19.64 19.73 19.17
C PRO A 573 -19.72 19.18 20.61
N GLY A 574 -18.65 18.48 21.04
CA GLY A 574 -18.59 17.89 22.39
C GLY A 574 -18.47 18.95 23.47
N ARG A 575 -19.41 19.00 24.40
CA ARG A 575 -19.48 20.03 25.47
C ARG A 575 -19.05 19.53 26.85
N GLY A 576 -18.74 18.24 26.96
CA GLY A 576 -18.29 17.62 28.22
C GLY A 576 -19.39 17.49 29.31
N ILE A 577 -20.66 17.64 28.93
CA ILE A 577 -21.83 17.51 29.84
C ILE A 577 -22.80 16.41 29.40
N THR A 578 -22.40 15.54 28.46
CA THR A 578 -23.29 14.48 27.90
C THR A 578 -23.87 13.58 28.99
N ARG A 579 -23.12 13.24 30.05
CA ARG A 579 -23.60 12.42 31.16
C ARG A 579 -24.67 13.16 31.96
N VAL A 580 -24.42 14.40 32.37
CA VAL A 580 -25.35 15.25 33.10
C VAL A 580 -26.64 15.45 32.30
N PHE A 581 -26.48 15.71 31.01
CA PHE A 581 -27.57 15.84 30.04
C PHE A 581 -28.42 14.56 30.00
N GLY A 582 -27.79 13.39 29.94
CA GLY A 582 -28.45 12.10 29.95
C GLY A 582 -29.22 11.82 31.21
N GLU A 583 -28.72 12.25 32.37
CA GLU A 583 -29.39 12.12 33.68
C GLU A 583 -30.63 13.01 33.74
N MET A 584 -30.57 14.23 33.19
CA MET A 584 -31.67 15.20 33.26
C MET A 584 -32.76 14.95 32.24
N ILE A 585 -32.39 14.59 30.99
CA ILE A 585 -33.33 14.37 29.89
C ILE A 585 -33.74 12.92 29.74
N GLY A 586 -32.92 11.98 30.20
CA GLY A 586 -33.04 10.55 29.92
C GLY A 586 -34.36 9.91 30.30
N ARG A 587 -35.05 10.42 31.30
CA ARG A 587 -36.34 9.91 31.83
C ARG A 587 -37.55 10.69 31.33
N ARG A 588 -37.38 11.80 30.66
CA ARG A 588 -38.46 12.63 30.14
C ARG A 588 -38.82 12.26 28.71
N ARG A 589 -40.11 12.21 28.41
CA ARG A 589 -40.63 12.05 27.07
C ARG A 589 -40.91 13.47 26.52
N GLY A 590 -40.17 13.90 25.48
CA GLY A 590 -40.39 15.19 24.84
C GLY A 590 -41.73 15.32 24.14
N PRO A 591 -42.06 16.44 23.50
CA PRO A 591 -41.05 17.44 23.03
C PRO A 591 -40.59 18.39 24.15
N PHE A 592 -39.43 19.05 23.90
CA PHE A 592 -38.80 20.00 24.81
C PHE A 592 -38.81 21.38 24.15
N ALA A 593 -39.10 22.41 24.91
CA ALA A 593 -38.85 23.79 24.50
C ALA A 593 -37.51 24.30 25.06
N ILE A 594 -36.97 25.34 24.47
CA ILE A 594 -35.73 25.99 24.93
C ILE A 594 -35.85 26.44 26.40
N ASP A 595 -37.03 26.97 26.80
CA ASP A 595 -37.31 27.38 28.17
C ASP A 595 -37.28 26.20 29.15
N ASP A 596 -37.61 25.01 28.70
CA ASP A 596 -37.53 23.78 29.54
C ASP A 596 -36.06 23.45 29.82
N LEU A 597 -35.19 23.60 28.81
CA LEU A 597 -33.76 23.38 29.00
C LEU A 597 -33.15 24.46 29.90
N ALA A 598 -33.52 25.73 29.74
CA ALA A 598 -33.05 26.81 30.59
C ALA A 598 -33.39 26.52 32.07
N ARG A 599 -34.65 26.20 32.36
CA ARG A 599 -35.12 25.83 33.72
C ARG A 599 -34.43 24.59 34.30
N MET A 600 -34.14 23.62 33.46
CA MET A 600 -33.37 22.44 33.91
C MET A 600 -31.95 22.82 34.32
N GLY A 601 -31.30 23.72 33.63
CA GLY A 601 -30.00 24.24 33.95
C GLY A 601 -29.89 24.91 35.31
N GLU A 602 -30.98 25.49 35.83
CA GLU A 602 -31.01 26.18 37.12
C GLU A 602 -30.60 25.29 38.31
N SER A 603 -30.76 23.97 38.16
CA SER A 603 -30.32 22.97 39.16
C SER A 603 -28.82 22.65 39.11
N LEU A 604 -28.10 23.17 38.18
CA LEU A 604 -26.66 22.95 38.01
C LEU A 604 -25.85 24.07 38.64
N ASP A 605 -24.60 23.78 38.98
CA ASP A 605 -23.64 24.72 39.56
C ASP A 605 -22.35 24.80 38.81
N GLY A 606 -21.59 25.87 39.00
CA GLY A 606 -20.24 26.10 38.46
C GLY A 606 -20.11 25.76 36.97
N ARG A 607 -19.00 25.13 36.59
CA ARG A 607 -18.67 24.80 35.18
C ARG A 607 -19.74 23.98 34.45
N ARG A 608 -20.57 23.23 35.18
CA ARG A 608 -21.67 22.48 34.57
C ARG A 608 -22.78 23.38 34.11
N ARG A 609 -23.08 24.40 34.93
CA ARG A 609 -24.04 25.44 34.61
C ARG A 609 -23.57 26.25 33.41
N ASP A 610 -22.34 26.75 33.44
CA ASP A 610 -21.81 27.57 32.34
C ASP A 610 -21.88 26.84 30.99
N ARG A 611 -21.53 25.54 30.98
CA ARG A 611 -21.60 24.73 29.77
C ARG A 611 -23.02 24.42 29.30
N TRP A 612 -23.95 24.33 30.24
CA TRP A 612 -25.35 24.11 29.92
C TRP A 612 -25.98 25.39 29.32
N ASP A 613 -25.68 26.52 29.90
CA ASP A 613 -26.15 27.82 29.41
C ASP A 613 -25.58 28.10 28.03
N ALA A 614 -24.28 27.88 27.81
CA ALA A 614 -23.66 27.98 26.50
C ALA A 614 -24.32 27.04 25.45
N PHE A 615 -24.76 25.85 25.85
CA PHE A 615 -25.53 24.98 24.96
C PHE A 615 -26.93 25.56 24.63
N CYS A 616 -27.60 26.17 25.58
CA CYS A 616 -28.87 26.87 25.33
C CYS A 616 -28.66 28.06 24.39
N ASP A 617 -27.60 28.85 24.60
CA ASP A 617 -27.23 29.98 23.74
C ASP A 617 -26.96 29.54 22.31
N ASP A 618 -26.27 28.43 22.13
CA ASP A 618 -26.01 27.81 20.80
C ASP A 618 -27.33 27.46 20.08
N ILE A 619 -28.35 26.98 20.80
CA ILE A 619 -29.65 26.66 20.22
C ILE A 619 -30.37 27.99 19.79
N VAL A 620 -30.28 29.02 20.59
CA VAL A 620 -30.84 30.35 20.24
C VAL A 620 -30.15 30.90 19.00
N THR A 621 -28.81 30.90 18.99
CA THR A 621 -27.99 31.34 17.86
C THR A 621 -28.38 30.62 16.57
N ALA A 622 -28.53 29.30 16.64
CA ALA A 622 -28.95 28.47 15.50
C ALA A 622 -30.38 28.86 15.03
N ALA A 623 -31.30 29.10 15.97
CA ALA A 623 -32.69 29.47 15.65
C ALA A 623 -32.80 30.86 14.97
N GLU A 624 -31.94 31.80 15.34
CA GLU A 624 -31.84 33.13 14.72
C GLU A 624 -31.27 33.09 13.30
N ALA A 625 -30.46 32.06 13.00
CA ALA A 625 -29.79 31.88 11.70
C ALA A 625 -30.65 31.21 10.60
N THR A 626 -31.94 31.01 10.83
CA THR A 626 -32.83 30.24 9.92
C THR A 626 -33.32 31.03 8.68
N THR A 627 -32.71 32.13 8.31
CA THR A 627 -33.04 32.89 7.10
C THR A 627 -32.86 32.11 5.82
N SER A 628 -31.82 31.25 5.74
CA SER A 628 -31.60 30.28 4.67
C SER A 628 -30.82 29.10 5.19
N THR A 629 -30.91 27.94 4.50
CA THR A 629 -30.15 26.74 4.89
C THR A 629 -28.63 26.93 4.78
N PRO A 630 -28.08 27.58 3.73
CA PRO A 630 -26.64 27.89 3.68
C PRO A 630 -26.19 28.80 4.84
N HIS A 631 -26.95 29.83 5.19
CA HIS A 631 -26.61 30.70 6.30
C HIS A 631 -26.60 29.95 7.64
N LEU A 632 -27.63 29.14 7.90
CA LEU A 632 -27.70 28.31 9.11
C LEU A 632 -26.51 27.35 9.18
N LEU A 633 -26.17 26.65 8.09
CA LEU A 633 -25.02 25.76 8.06
C LEU A 633 -23.71 26.50 8.26
N GLY A 634 -23.56 27.73 7.80
CA GLY A 634 -22.43 28.61 8.09
C GLY A 634 -22.27 28.84 9.59
N VAL A 635 -23.35 29.26 10.27
CA VAL A 635 -23.37 29.48 11.73
C VAL A 635 -23.07 28.18 12.49
N LEU A 636 -23.68 27.05 12.10
CA LEU A 636 -23.42 25.72 12.71
C LEU A 636 -21.96 25.31 12.59
N SER A 637 -21.35 25.60 11.44
CA SER A 637 -19.97 25.24 11.15
C SER A 637 -18.98 26.09 11.97
N HIS A 638 -19.08 27.39 11.86
CA HIS A 638 -18.05 28.31 12.36
C HIS A 638 -18.31 28.77 13.79
N GLU A 639 -19.53 29.22 14.12
CA GLU A 639 -19.85 29.79 15.42
C GLU A 639 -20.13 28.70 16.45
N ILE A 640 -21.00 27.74 16.14
CA ILE A 640 -21.33 26.63 17.03
C ILE A 640 -20.20 25.58 17.04
N GLY A 641 -19.45 25.45 15.91
CA GLY A 641 -18.21 24.72 15.86
C GLY A 641 -18.36 23.27 15.39
N LEU A 642 -19.26 22.99 14.42
CA LEU A 642 -19.31 21.68 13.78
C LEU A 642 -18.06 21.38 12.97
N ASP A 643 -17.35 22.38 12.44
CA ASP A 643 -16.04 22.18 11.76
C ASP A 643 -15.00 21.61 12.74
N ARG A 644 -14.97 22.12 13.98
CA ARG A 644 -14.11 21.56 15.04
C ARG A 644 -14.52 20.14 15.43
N ALA A 645 -15.83 19.87 15.44
CA ALA A 645 -16.32 18.52 15.70
C ALA A 645 -15.96 17.56 14.57
N ALA A 646 -16.01 18.01 13.31
CA ALA A 646 -15.56 17.24 12.14
C ALA A 646 -14.07 16.89 12.26
N SER A 647 -13.22 17.89 12.47
CA SER A 647 -11.78 17.71 12.63
C SER A 647 -11.43 16.76 13.79
N ALA A 648 -12.17 16.83 14.92
CA ALA A 648 -11.98 15.94 16.04
C ALA A 648 -12.41 14.48 15.74
N LEU A 649 -13.42 14.28 14.88
CA LEU A 649 -13.84 12.95 14.44
C LEU A 649 -12.90 12.37 13.37
N ASP A 650 -12.28 13.23 12.59
CA ASP A 650 -11.31 12.87 11.56
C ASP A 650 -9.88 12.72 12.14
N ALA A 651 -9.63 13.27 13.32
CA ALA A 651 -8.33 13.12 14.00
C ALA A 651 -8.03 11.63 14.30
N GLY A 652 -6.88 11.20 13.87
CA GLY A 652 -6.46 9.80 13.99
C GLY A 652 -6.88 8.91 12.80
N ARG A 653 -7.53 9.46 11.77
CA ARG A 653 -7.68 8.76 10.49
C ARG A 653 -6.38 8.82 9.70
N THR A 654 -5.88 7.67 9.33
CA THR A 654 -4.66 7.53 8.53
C THR A 654 -4.94 7.31 7.05
N ARG A 655 -6.22 7.13 6.67
CA ARG A 655 -6.62 6.80 5.30
C ARG A 655 -7.49 7.88 4.69
N ALA A 656 -7.05 8.41 3.56
CA ALA A 656 -7.79 9.37 2.73
C ALA A 656 -8.73 8.69 1.69
N ASP A 657 -8.84 7.36 1.69
CA ASP A 657 -9.63 6.56 0.74
C ASP A 657 -11.14 6.67 0.96
N ARG A 658 -11.56 7.12 2.15
CA ARG A 658 -12.98 7.31 2.50
C ARG A 658 -13.27 8.76 2.83
N SER A 659 -14.47 9.21 2.48
CA SER A 659 -14.93 10.55 2.84
C SER A 659 -14.79 10.79 4.35
N ALA A 660 -14.12 11.87 4.72
CA ALA A 660 -14.02 12.33 6.09
C ALA A 660 -15.35 12.96 6.57
N GLN A 661 -15.49 13.26 7.86
CA GLN A 661 -16.65 13.99 8.36
C GLN A 661 -16.66 15.45 7.89
N SER A 662 -15.48 16.03 7.69
CA SER A 662 -15.30 17.36 7.08
C SER A 662 -15.78 17.39 5.63
N ASP A 663 -15.53 16.34 4.84
CA ASP A 663 -16.02 16.21 3.47
C ASP A 663 -17.55 16.15 3.44
N ASP A 664 -18.14 15.40 4.37
CA ASP A 664 -19.59 15.28 4.49
C ASP A 664 -20.27 16.61 4.78
N LEU A 665 -19.69 17.38 5.69
CA LEU A 665 -20.21 18.71 6.04
C LEU A 665 -20.08 19.69 4.86
N THR A 666 -18.95 19.66 4.17
CA THR A 666 -18.71 20.46 2.97
C THR A 666 -19.70 20.11 1.85
N ALA A 667 -19.91 18.82 1.61
CA ALA A 667 -20.88 18.34 0.63
C ALA A 667 -22.32 18.76 0.96
N LEU A 668 -22.70 18.69 2.24
CA LEU A 668 -24.02 19.14 2.70
C LEU A 668 -24.20 20.64 2.53
N ARG A 669 -23.15 21.44 2.79
CA ARG A 669 -23.19 22.91 2.60
C ARG A 669 -23.41 23.26 1.13
N ARG A 670 -22.68 22.62 0.21
CA ARG A 670 -22.87 22.77 -1.24
C ARG A 670 -24.27 22.31 -1.70
N ALA A 671 -24.77 21.20 -1.15
CA ALA A 671 -26.12 20.74 -1.43
C ALA A 671 -27.18 21.71 -0.93
N ALA A 672 -26.93 22.39 0.19
CA ALA A 672 -27.88 23.36 0.75
C ALA A 672 -28.10 24.62 -0.12
N ALA A 673 -27.12 24.96 -0.95
CA ALA A 673 -27.24 26.03 -1.93
C ALA A 673 -28.30 25.73 -3.03
N LEU A 674 -28.56 24.46 -3.27
CA LEU A 674 -29.56 23.97 -4.25
C LEU A 674 -30.96 23.83 -3.65
N GLY A 675 -31.05 23.78 -2.32
CA GLY A 675 -32.23 23.35 -1.60
C GLY A 675 -33.12 24.49 -1.07
N PRO A 676 -34.28 24.15 -0.53
CA PRO A 676 -35.16 25.07 0.15
C PRO A 676 -34.58 25.55 1.49
N GLY A 677 -35.28 26.49 2.12
CA GLY A 677 -34.99 26.91 3.49
C GLY A 677 -35.11 25.78 4.51
N PRO A 678 -34.65 26.01 5.77
CA PRO A 678 -34.48 24.99 6.80
C PRO A 678 -35.71 24.11 7.06
N ALA A 679 -36.89 24.68 7.01
CA ALA A 679 -38.16 23.99 7.22
C ALA A 679 -38.40 22.79 6.27
N GLY A 680 -37.96 22.90 5.03
CA GLY A 680 -38.16 21.90 3.98
C GLY A 680 -36.94 21.08 3.64
N PHE A 681 -35.79 21.50 4.09
CA PHE A 681 -34.49 21.00 3.62
C PHE A 681 -34.32 19.48 3.77
N GLU A 682 -34.52 18.93 4.94
CA GLU A 682 -34.32 17.49 5.16
C GLU A 682 -35.28 16.64 4.32
N ARG A 683 -36.55 17.06 4.18
CA ARG A 683 -37.53 16.34 3.36
C ARG A 683 -37.11 16.33 1.90
N TRP A 684 -36.70 17.49 1.40
CA TRP A 684 -36.19 17.64 0.04
C TRP A 684 -34.94 16.82 -0.20
N LEU A 685 -33.96 16.88 0.69
CA LEU A 685 -32.73 16.10 0.61
C LEU A 685 -33.01 14.58 0.56
N ARG A 686 -33.92 14.09 1.40
CA ARG A 686 -34.33 12.70 1.40
C ARG A 686 -35.05 12.31 0.13
N ALA A 687 -35.88 13.16 -0.42
CA ALA A 687 -36.60 12.94 -1.66
C ALA A 687 -35.62 12.85 -2.85
N SER A 688 -34.66 13.78 -2.95
CA SER A 688 -33.62 13.75 -3.99
C SER A 688 -32.74 12.51 -3.89
N LEU A 689 -32.43 12.03 -2.68
CA LEU A 689 -31.66 10.80 -2.45
C LEU A 689 -32.48 9.51 -2.63
N ALA A 690 -33.80 9.60 -2.69
CA ALA A 690 -34.69 8.45 -2.94
C ALA A 690 -34.85 8.13 -4.44
N VAL A 691 -34.43 9.03 -5.33
CA VAL A 691 -34.43 8.77 -6.78
C VAL A 691 -33.52 7.58 -7.07
N PRO A 692 -34.02 6.53 -7.73
CA PRO A 692 -33.22 5.33 -7.98
C PRO A 692 -32.09 5.61 -8.99
N ALA A 693 -30.99 4.93 -8.83
CA ALA A 693 -29.92 4.89 -9.83
C ALA A 693 -30.36 4.10 -11.05
N SER A 694 -29.85 4.46 -12.21
CA SER A 694 -30.08 3.78 -13.50
C SER A 694 -28.73 3.40 -14.09
N ALA A 695 -28.57 2.15 -14.49
CA ALA A 695 -27.34 1.66 -15.11
C ALA A 695 -27.01 2.36 -16.45
N ASP A 696 -28.03 2.90 -17.12
CA ASP A 696 -27.85 3.66 -18.37
C ASP A 696 -27.67 5.18 -18.13
N GLY A 697 -27.49 5.59 -16.88
CA GLY A 697 -27.33 6.98 -16.50
C GLY A 697 -25.88 7.43 -16.43
N VAL A 698 -25.71 8.74 -16.17
CA VAL A 698 -24.40 9.37 -15.93
C VAL A 698 -23.71 8.72 -14.74
N MET A 699 -22.50 8.23 -14.92
CA MET A 699 -21.71 7.61 -13.85
C MET A 699 -21.27 8.66 -12.83
N LEU A 700 -21.66 8.51 -11.56
CA LEU A 700 -21.18 9.32 -10.44
C LEU A 700 -20.32 8.44 -9.54
N SER A 701 -19.01 8.64 -9.55
CA SER A 701 -18.09 7.76 -8.82
C SER A 701 -16.84 8.48 -8.31
N THR A 702 -16.15 7.82 -7.38
CA THR A 702 -14.79 8.26 -7.00
C THR A 702 -13.77 7.75 -7.99
N VAL A 703 -12.67 8.49 -8.15
CA VAL A 703 -11.55 8.13 -9.04
C VAL A 703 -11.02 6.72 -8.74
N HIS A 704 -10.89 6.36 -7.47
CA HIS A 704 -10.38 5.04 -7.06
C HIS A 704 -11.22 3.87 -7.59
N ARG A 705 -12.54 4.03 -7.64
CA ARG A 705 -13.45 2.95 -8.06
C ARG A 705 -13.49 2.75 -9.56
N VAL A 706 -13.10 3.75 -10.31
CA VAL A 706 -13.17 3.76 -11.77
C VAL A 706 -11.84 3.48 -12.44
N LYS A 707 -10.83 3.12 -11.68
CA LYS A 707 -9.56 2.65 -12.25
C LYS A 707 -9.81 1.47 -13.19
N GLY A 708 -9.24 1.53 -14.40
CA GLY A 708 -9.47 0.55 -15.45
C GLY A 708 -10.72 0.79 -16.31
N LEU A 709 -11.58 1.75 -15.94
CA LEU A 709 -12.74 2.14 -16.75
C LEU A 709 -12.44 3.38 -17.58
N GLU A 710 -13.28 3.68 -18.56
CA GLU A 710 -13.15 4.85 -19.43
C GLU A 710 -14.50 5.26 -20.01
N TRP A 711 -14.68 6.55 -20.26
CA TRP A 711 -15.89 7.16 -20.84
C TRP A 711 -15.52 8.11 -21.97
N ASP A 712 -16.48 8.40 -22.83
CA ASP A 712 -16.26 9.39 -23.87
C ASP A 712 -16.04 10.78 -23.27
N HIS A 713 -16.85 11.12 -22.27
CA HIS A 713 -16.79 12.42 -21.60
C HIS A 713 -16.64 12.27 -20.09
N VAL A 714 -15.65 12.95 -19.53
CA VAL A 714 -15.36 12.93 -18.09
C VAL A 714 -15.43 14.35 -17.52
N ILE A 715 -16.12 14.48 -16.40
CA ILE A 715 -16.15 15.71 -15.61
C ILE A 715 -15.44 15.42 -14.27
N VAL A 716 -14.30 16.04 -14.04
CA VAL A 716 -13.57 15.98 -12.75
C VAL A 716 -14.14 17.06 -11.85
N PHE A 717 -14.90 16.65 -10.85
CA PHE A 717 -15.64 17.54 -9.97
C PHE A 717 -14.92 17.81 -8.65
N GLY A 718 -14.76 19.09 -8.31
CA GLY A 718 -14.16 19.52 -7.07
C GLY A 718 -12.63 19.43 -7.07
N ALA A 719 -12.00 19.93 -8.15
CA ALA A 719 -10.56 20.14 -8.21
C ALA A 719 -10.16 21.33 -7.34
N ASP A 720 -10.43 21.22 -6.03
CA ASP A 720 -10.31 22.27 -5.05
C ASP A 720 -9.20 22.00 -4.05
N ARG A 721 -8.65 23.06 -3.45
CA ARG A 721 -7.71 22.96 -2.33
C ARG A 721 -8.37 22.23 -1.16
N GLY A 722 -7.70 21.19 -0.66
CA GLY A 722 -8.18 20.34 0.42
C GLY A 722 -8.99 19.14 -0.04
N THR A 723 -9.44 19.13 -1.30
CA THR A 723 -10.11 17.98 -1.93
C THR A 723 -9.17 17.24 -2.89
N MET A 724 -8.42 17.95 -3.73
CA MET A 724 -7.41 17.44 -4.65
C MET A 724 -6.20 18.38 -4.68
N PRO A 725 -5.10 18.12 -3.96
CA PRO A 725 -4.90 17.00 -3.04
C PRO A 725 -5.81 17.05 -1.81
N HIS A 726 -6.15 15.88 -1.27
CA HIS A 726 -6.97 15.76 -0.07
C HIS A 726 -6.16 16.12 1.18
N ASP A 727 -6.76 16.93 2.11
CA ASP A 727 -6.07 17.40 3.31
C ASP A 727 -5.55 16.29 4.25
N LEU A 728 -6.20 15.13 4.24
CA LEU A 728 -5.78 13.97 5.02
C LEU A 728 -4.78 13.05 4.28
N ALA A 729 -4.39 13.38 3.06
CA ALA A 729 -3.43 12.60 2.31
C ALA A 729 -2.01 12.85 2.82
N GLY A 730 -1.29 11.78 3.13
CA GLY A 730 0.10 11.84 3.58
C GLY A 730 1.10 12.03 2.43
N ASP A 731 0.70 11.74 1.18
CA ASP A 731 1.56 11.78 0.00
C ASP A 731 0.91 12.55 -1.15
N VAL A 732 1.51 13.69 -1.48
CA VAL A 732 1.07 14.54 -2.60
C VAL A 732 1.33 13.87 -3.95
N GLU A 733 2.35 13.02 -4.08
CA GLU A 733 2.62 12.30 -5.31
C GLU A 733 1.53 11.26 -5.62
N GLU A 734 1.01 10.58 -4.58
CA GLU A 734 -0.15 9.71 -4.75
C GLU A 734 -1.39 10.51 -5.17
N GLU A 735 -1.65 11.66 -4.57
CA GLU A 735 -2.77 12.52 -4.96
C GLU A 735 -2.65 13.05 -6.40
N ARG A 736 -1.42 13.33 -6.89
CA ARG A 736 -1.21 13.63 -8.33
C ARG A 736 -1.55 12.43 -9.20
N ARG A 737 -1.18 11.21 -8.78
CA ARG A 737 -1.57 9.99 -9.51
C ARG A 737 -3.09 9.79 -9.51
N VAL A 738 -3.79 10.10 -8.41
CA VAL A 738 -5.26 10.08 -8.36
C VAL A 738 -5.84 11.07 -9.38
N PHE A 739 -5.32 12.30 -9.41
CA PHE A 739 -5.78 13.31 -10.36
C PHE A 739 -5.43 12.93 -11.81
N HIS A 740 -4.24 12.39 -12.06
CA HIS A 740 -3.83 11.83 -13.34
C HIS A 740 -4.78 10.71 -13.81
N VAL A 741 -5.12 9.79 -12.92
CA VAL A 741 -6.10 8.74 -13.24
C VAL A 741 -7.44 9.36 -13.61
N ALA A 742 -7.92 10.38 -12.90
CA ALA A 742 -9.19 11.03 -13.20
C ALA A 742 -9.24 11.60 -14.61
N ILE A 743 -8.23 12.41 -14.98
CA ILE A 743 -8.20 13.08 -16.30
C ILE A 743 -7.95 12.11 -17.46
N THR A 744 -7.22 11.04 -17.23
CA THR A 744 -6.93 10.01 -18.26
C THR A 744 -8.08 9.01 -18.49
N ARG A 745 -9.25 9.22 -17.88
CA ARG A 745 -10.46 8.37 -18.13
C ARG A 745 -11.27 8.83 -19.34
N GLY A 746 -11.08 10.08 -19.80
CA GLY A 746 -11.81 10.64 -20.95
C GLY A 746 -11.21 10.22 -22.30
N ARG A 747 -12.10 9.80 -23.21
CA ARG A 747 -11.74 9.44 -24.58
C ARG A 747 -11.94 10.61 -25.56
N GLU A 748 -12.94 11.46 -25.31
CA GLU A 748 -13.30 12.55 -26.20
C GLU A 748 -13.15 13.92 -25.56
N SER A 749 -13.56 14.05 -24.30
CA SER A 749 -13.33 15.28 -23.57
C SER A 749 -13.18 15.07 -22.06
N VAL A 750 -12.48 16.00 -21.43
CA VAL A 750 -12.31 16.10 -19.98
C VAL A 750 -12.60 17.54 -19.56
N ALA A 751 -13.61 17.73 -18.72
CA ALA A 751 -13.88 19.01 -18.06
C ALA A 751 -13.42 18.95 -16.59
N ILE A 752 -12.59 19.89 -16.17
CA ILE A 752 -12.14 20.03 -14.79
C ILE A 752 -12.88 21.19 -14.15
N LEU A 753 -13.67 20.91 -13.11
CA LEU A 753 -14.45 21.91 -12.40
C LEU A 753 -13.83 22.20 -11.03
N ALA A 754 -13.50 23.44 -10.78
CA ALA A 754 -12.85 23.89 -9.56
C ALA A 754 -13.56 25.10 -8.93
N ASP A 755 -13.50 25.19 -7.60
CA ASP A 755 -13.88 26.38 -6.85
C ASP A 755 -12.95 27.54 -7.19
N GLY A 756 -13.52 28.63 -7.72
CA GLY A 756 -12.76 29.79 -8.14
C GLY A 756 -11.99 30.51 -7.00
N GLU A 757 -12.49 30.42 -5.77
CA GLU A 757 -11.84 30.98 -4.59
C GLU A 757 -10.74 30.05 -4.01
N ARG A 758 -10.89 28.76 -4.19
CA ARG A 758 -10.00 27.75 -3.62
C ARG A 758 -9.56 26.67 -4.63
N PRO A 759 -9.01 27.07 -5.79
CA PRO A 759 -8.63 26.10 -6.80
C PRO A 759 -7.50 25.19 -6.32
N SER A 760 -7.49 23.98 -6.84
CA SER A 760 -6.40 23.02 -6.62
C SER A 760 -5.07 23.55 -7.15
N ARG A 761 -3.98 23.28 -6.45
CA ARG A 761 -2.63 23.51 -6.95
C ARG A 761 -2.34 22.70 -8.23
N PHE A 762 -3.01 21.58 -8.41
CA PHE A 762 -2.82 20.72 -9.60
C PHE A 762 -3.21 21.43 -10.90
N LEU A 763 -4.06 22.46 -10.86
CA LEU A 763 -4.40 23.24 -12.06
C LEU A 763 -3.18 23.98 -12.65
N SER A 764 -2.26 24.46 -11.82
CA SER A 764 -1.01 25.04 -12.29
C SER A 764 0.08 24.01 -12.62
N GLU A 765 -0.11 22.78 -12.18
CA GLU A 765 0.77 21.67 -12.55
C GLU A 765 0.38 21.06 -13.90
N ILE A 766 -0.92 20.97 -14.24
CA ILE A 766 -1.38 20.48 -15.54
C ILE A 766 -1.05 21.42 -16.70
N ASP A 767 -1.05 22.74 -16.47
CA ASP A 767 -0.67 23.73 -17.48
C ASP A 767 0.85 24.00 -17.51
N GLY A 768 1.62 23.37 -16.62
CA GLY A 768 3.07 23.50 -16.53
C GLY A 768 3.57 24.84 -15.97
N SER A 769 2.69 25.70 -15.45
CA SER A 769 3.03 27.02 -14.92
C SER A 769 3.61 26.98 -13.50
N ALA A 770 3.36 25.90 -12.75
CA ALA A 770 3.94 25.72 -11.43
C ALA A 770 5.47 25.46 -11.51
N PRO A 771 6.26 25.95 -10.54
CA PRO A 771 7.68 25.62 -10.49
C PRO A 771 7.86 24.11 -10.25
N ARG A 772 8.70 23.47 -11.07
CA ARG A 772 9.06 22.06 -10.88
C ARG A 772 9.98 21.91 -9.68
N PRO A 773 9.85 20.84 -8.89
CA PRO A 773 10.80 20.52 -7.82
C PRO A 773 12.20 20.37 -8.43
N THR A 774 13.18 21.06 -7.87
CA THR A 774 14.56 21.09 -8.40
C THR A 774 15.48 20.07 -7.74
N GLU A 775 15.03 19.42 -6.68
CA GLU A 775 15.79 18.36 -6.02
C GLU A 775 14.95 17.09 -5.97
N PRO A 776 15.56 15.92 -6.23
CA PRO A 776 14.94 14.69 -5.76
C PRO A 776 14.73 14.88 -4.25
N VAL A 777 13.51 14.69 -3.78
CA VAL A 777 13.35 14.35 -2.37
C VAL A 777 14.26 13.14 -2.21
N ALA A 778 15.29 13.26 -1.37
CA ALA A 778 16.15 12.16 -1.06
C ALA A 778 15.25 10.93 -0.88
N PRO A 779 15.56 9.77 -1.49
CA PRO A 779 14.80 8.56 -1.24
C PRO A 779 14.55 8.60 0.25
N ARG A 780 13.32 8.36 0.70
CA ARG A 780 13.10 8.17 2.13
C ARG A 780 14.23 7.25 2.52
N GLU A 781 15.26 7.81 3.15
CA GLU A 781 16.23 6.99 3.86
C GLU A 781 15.32 6.06 4.63
N ASP A 782 15.49 4.78 4.36
CA ASP A 782 14.72 3.75 5.01
C ASP A 782 14.54 4.22 6.44
N ARG A 783 13.33 4.52 6.83
CA ARG A 783 12.99 4.59 8.24
C ARG A 783 13.14 3.16 8.74
N GLU A 784 14.37 2.70 8.79
CA GLU A 784 14.79 1.93 9.91
C GLU A 784 14.52 2.83 11.12
N THR A 785 13.28 2.83 11.55
CA THR A 785 13.05 2.87 12.98
C THR A 785 13.86 1.68 13.46
N ALA A 786 15.09 1.95 13.88
CA ALA A 786 15.86 1.02 14.63
C ALA A 786 14.99 0.68 15.85
N MET A 787 14.09 -0.30 15.67
CA MET A 787 13.46 -0.94 16.82
C MET A 787 14.63 -1.53 17.60
N VAL A 788 14.88 -0.96 18.75
CA VAL A 788 15.82 -1.53 19.71
C VAL A 788 15.30 -2.95 19.99
N PRO A 789 16.00 -3.99 19.52
CA PRO A 789 15.57 -5.35 19.80
C PRO A 789 15.53 -5.54 21.31
N PRO A 790 14.68 -6.41 21.84
CA PRO A 790 14.66 -6.71 23.28
C PRO A 790 16.02 -7.15 23.86
N ASP A 791 16.94 -7.59 22.99
CA ASP A 791 18.32 -8.00 23.27
C ASP A 791 19.37 -6.98 22.79
N GLY A 792 18.98 -5.72 22.59
CA GLY A 792 19.82 -4.65 22.09
C GLY A 792 21.02 -4.39 23.01
N LEU A 793 22.24 -4.55 22.47
CA LEU A 793 23.50 -4.21 23.13
C LEU A 793 23.92 -2.80 22.76
N HIS A 794 23.86 -1.92 23.73
CA HIS A 794 24.34 -0.54 23.59
C HIS A 794 25.85 -0.48 23.69
N VAL A 795 26.49 0.27 22.80
CA VAL A 795 27.92 0.48 22.77
C VAL A 795 28.25 1.98 22.77
N THR A 796 29.40 2.28 23.32
CA THR A 796 29.98 3.62 23.33
C THR A 796 31.37 3.59 22.68
N VAL A 797 31.89 4.74 22.27
CA VAL A 797 33.26 4.85 21.77
C VAL A 797 34.22 4.33 22.85
N GLY A 798 35.14 3.44 22.45
CA GLY A 798 36.07 2.75 23.35
C GLY A 798 35.59 1.35 23.79
N ASP A 799 34.37 0.94 23.52
CA ASP A 799 33.92 -0.42 23.80
C ASP A 799 34.59 -1.44 22.88
N GLN A 800 34.96 -2.57 23.42
CA GLN A 800 35.39 -3.73 22.64
C GLN A 800 34.20 -4.59 22.30
N ILE A 801 34.04 -4.90 21.00
CA ILE A 801 33.01 -5.77 20.46
C ILE A 801 33.61 -6.83 19.56
N GLU A 802 33.02 -8.00 19.58
CA GLU A 802 33.27 -9.07 18.63
C GLU A 802 32.04 -9.19 17.71
N ILE A 803 32.26 -9.21 16.41
CA ILE A 803 31.19 -9.35 15.40
C ILE A 803 31.16 -10.76 14.82
N SER A 804 30.06 -11.08 14.13
CA SER A 804 29.90 -12.35 13.42
C SER A 804 31.06 -12.57 12.45
N GLY A 805 31.78 -13.68 12.63
CA GLY A 805 32.99 -13.99 11.86
C GLY A 805 34.29 -13.97 12.68
N GLY A 806 34.20 -13.65 13.99
CA GLY A 806 35.31 -13.70 14.92
C GLY A 806 36.29 -12.53 14.83
N TYR A 807 35.81 -11.38 14.32
CA TYR A 807 36.60 -10.15 14.33
C TYR A 807 36.32 -9.38 15.62
N GLU A 808 37.36 -9.21 16.41
CA GLU A 808 37.36 -8.37 17.62
C GLU A 808 37.91 -6.99 17.28
N GLY A 809 37.33 -5.95 17.89
CA GLY A 809 37.83 -4.58 17.69
C GLY A 809 37.17 -3.58 18.62
N THR A 810 37.75 -2.39 18.62
CA THR A 810 37.32 -1.28 19.47
C THR A 810 36.46 -0.32 18.67
N VAL A 811 35.30 0.06 19.22
CA VAL A 811 34.43 1.09 18.64
C VAL A 811 35.14 2.45 18.68
N THR A 812 35.37 3.03 17.52
CA THR A 812 36.08 4.32 17.38
C THR A 812 35.16 5.49 17.12
N GLU A 813 34.00 5.24 16.53
CA GLU A 813 33.00 6.27 16.21
C GLU A 813 31.60 5.68 16.19
N ILE A 814 30.60 6.50 16.55
CA ILE A 814 29.18 6.15 16.44
C ILE A 814 28.60 6.92 15.27
N LEU A 815 28.04 6.20 14.31
CA LEU A 815 27.41 6.74 13.10
C LEU A 815 25.88 6.65 13.19
N ALA A 816 25.18 7.39 12.36
CA ALA A 816 23.72 7.29 12.25
C ALA A 816 23.25 5.87 11.84
N THR A 817 24.04 5.15 11.06
CA THR A 817 23.74 3.81 10.52
C THR A 817 24.39 2.65 11.28
N GLY A 818 25.22 2.90 12.28
CA GLY A 818 25.98 1.87 12.99
C GLY A 818 27.15 2.44 13.78
N VAL A 819 28.22 1.67 13.90
CA VAL A 819 29.47 2.10 14.52
C VAL A 819 30.66 1.83 13.59
N LEU A 820 31.71 2.65 13.69
CA LEU A 820 33.03 2.31 13.18
C LEU A 820 33.82 1.60 14.28
N MET A 821 34.38 0.45 13.94
CA MET A 821 35.32 -0.24 14.83
C MET A 821 36.68 -0.43 14.16
N THR A 822 37.71 -0.32 14.93
CA THR A 822 39.05 -0.71 14.49
C THR A 822 39.30 -2.14 14.92
N VAL A 823 39.55 -3.02 13.93
CA VAL A 823 39.83 -4.44 14.16
C VAL A 823 41.19 -4.64 14.78
N ASP A 824 41.26 -5.24 15.96
CA ASP A 824 42.48 -5.35 16.74
C ASP A 824 43.59 -6.16 16.05
N SER A 825 43.23 -7.19 15.28
CA SER A 825 44.16 -8.05 14.58
C SER A 825 44.84 -7.42 13.35
N THR A 826 44.19 -6.42 12.72
CA THR A 826 44.63 -5.86 11.44
C THR A 826 44.82 -4.36 11.46
N GLY A 827 44.33 -3.66 12.45
CA GLY A 827 44.25 -2.21 12.49
C GLY A 827 43.31 -1.57 11.45
N ALA A 828 42.55 -2.37 10.74
CA ALA A 828 41.63 -1.88 9.72
C ALA A 828 40.34 -1.35 10.35
N THR A 829 39.81 -0.27 9.80
CA THR A 829 38.54 0.29 10.26
C THR A 829 37.38 -0.37 9.50
N MET A 830 36.39 -0.85 10.22
CA MET A 830 35.20 -1.51 9.65
C MET A 830 33.93 -0.86 10.18
N ALA A 831 32.97 -0.62 9.28
CA ALA A 831 31.63 -0.18 9.66
C ALA A 831 30.76 -1.38 10.05
N VAL A 832 30.13 -1.31 11.22
CA VAL A 832 29.23 -2.33 11.76
C VAL A 832 27.84 -1.71 11.87
N PRO A 833 26.85 -2.16 11.09
CA PRO A 833 25.52 -1.57 11.07
C PRO A 833 24.74 -1.87 12.35
N TRP A 834 23.77 -1.01 12.68
CA TRP A 834 22.82 -1.32 13.75
C TRP A 834 22.06 -2.61 13.43
N GLY A 835 21.76 -3.39 14.45
CA GLY A 835 21.12 -4.70 14.31
C GLY A 835 22.09 -5.87 14.08
N GLU A 836 23.39 -5.61 13.82
CA GLU A 836 24.40 -6.66 13.71
C GLU A 836 24.56 -7.40 15.05
N ARG A 837 24.75 -8.73 14.97
CA ARG A 837 25.02 -9.53 16.18
C ARG A 837 26.45 -9.31 16.65
N VAL A 838 26.54 -8.85 17.87
CA VAL A 838 27.84 -8.57 18.50
C VAL A 838 27.91 -9.23 19.87
N THR A 839 29.15 -9.49 20.30
CA THR A 839 29.46 -9.87 21.68
C THR A 839 30.20 -8.71 22.34
N LYS A 840 29.67 -8.20 23.43
CA LYS A 840 30.31 -7.17 24.26
C LYS A 840 30.53 -7.74 25.65
N ARG A 841 31.78 -7.85 26.08
CA ARG A 841 32.16 -8.39 27.41
C ARG A 841 31.50 -9.76 27.72
N GLY A 842 31.44 -10.64 26.72
CA GLY A 842 30.85 -11.97 26.86
C GLY A 842 29.32 -12.03 26.77
N THR A 843 28.66 -10.88 26.70
CA THR A 843 27.20 -10.81 26.47
C THR A 843 26.91 -10.72 24.97
N LYS A 844 26.11 -11.63 24.45
CA LYS A 844 25.69 -11.65 23.05
C LYS A 844 24.38 -10.89 22.90
N GLY A 845 24.29 -10.03 21.89
CA GLY A 845 23.07 -9.28 21.56
C GLY A 845 23.20 -8.60 20.21
N ARG A 846 22.17 -7.86 19.81
CA ARG A 846 22.22 -7.05 18.60
C ARG A 846 22.73 -5.65 18.90
N LEU A 847 23.62 -5.14 18.08
CA LEU A 847 24.14 -3.79 18.20
C LEU A 847 22.97 -2.79 18.09
N ALA A 848 22.78 -2.00 19.15
CA ALA A 848 21.72 -1.00 19.18
C ALA A 848 22.31 0.39 19.42
N PRO A 849 21.72 1.46 18.84
CA PRO A 849 22.13 2.82 19.17
C PRO A 849 22.01 3.03 20.68
N GLY A 850 23.06 3.60 21.30
CA GLY A 850 23.05 3.88 22.73
C GLY A 850 21.86 4.78 23.06
N ALA A 851 20.96 4.31 23.91
CA ALA A 851 20.17 5.23 24.70
C ALA A 851 21.17 5.97 25.60
N GLY A 852 21.63 7.13 25.17
CA GLY A 852 22.10 8.09 26.12
C GLY A 852 20.97 8.22 27.13
N ALA A 853 21.21 7.94 28.40
CA ALA A 853 20.24 8.19 29.44
C ALA A 853 19.79 9.64 29.23
N ALA A 854 18.54 9.84 28.84
CA ALA A 854 17.98 11.16 28.65
C ALA A 854 18.21 11.84 29.99
N ASP A 855 18.97 12.93 29.96
CA ASP A 855 19.25 13.69 31.16
C ASP A 855 17.90 14.16 31.69
N GLY A 856 17.45 13.58 32.81
CA GLY A 856 16.11 13.83 33.34
C GLY A 856 15.87 15.33 33.56
N ASP A 857 16.94 16.06 33.89
CA ASP A 857 16.92 17.51 34.10
C ASP A 857 16.69 18.26 32.77
N LEU A 858 17.31 17.81 31.69
CA LEU A 858 17.12 18.38 30.35
C LEU A 858 15.70 18.10 29.80
N VAL A 859 15.18 16.89 30.03
CA VAL A 859 13.79 16.57 29.63
C VAL A 859 12.79 17.45 30.36
N ASP A 860 13.00 17.70 31.65
CA ASP A 860 12.11 18.57 32.44
C ASP A 860 12.23 20.04 32.00
N ARG A 861 13.43 20.54 31.70
CA ARG A 861 13.64 21.88 31.11
C ARG A 861 12.94 22.01 29.75
N LEU A 862 13.04 21.02 28.89
CA LEU A 862 12.33 20.99 27.61
C LEU A 862 10.81 20.95 27.76
N ARG A 863 10.30 20.24 28.79
CA ARG A 863 8.86 20.23 29.12
C ARG A 863 8.37 21.59 29.59
N ASP A 864 9.13 22.25 30.47
CA ASP A 864 8.80 23.58 30.96
C ASP A 864 8.83 24.62 29.85
N TRP A 865 9.84 24.56 28.98
CA TRP A 865 9.92 25.42 27.81
C TRP A 865 8.72 25.21 26.88
N ARG A 866 8.39 23.95 26.57
CA ARG A 866 7.20 23.61 25.75
C ARG A 866 5.91 24.13 26.35
N LEU A 867 5.74 24.01 27.67
CA LEU A 867 4.57 24.52 28.38
C LEU A 867 4.47 26.05 28.28
N ASN A 868 5.59 26.74 28.34
CA ASN A 868 5.62 28.19 28.19
C ASN A 868 5.27 28.62 26.76
N GLN A 869 5.81 27.94 25.74
CA GLN A 869 5.46 28.18 24.35
C GLN A 869 3.97 27.90 24.09
N ALA A 870 3.45 26.82 24.60
CA ALA A 870 2.03 26.47 24.47
C ALA A 870 1.10 27.52 25.11
N ARG A 871 1.48 28.05 26.28
CA ARG A 871 0.72 29.10 26.98
C ARG A 871 0.78 30.45 26.24
N SER A 872 1.92 30.81 25.70
CA SER A 872 2.08 32.06 24.93
C SER A 872 1.25 32.08 23.65
N GLN A 873 1.07 30.90 23.04
CA GLN A 873 0.33 30.71 21.77
C GLN A 873 -1.14 30.29 21.99
N GLY A 874 -1.57 30.05 23.23
CA GLY A 874 -2.93 29.62 23.53
C GLY A 874 -3.27 28.22 23.00
N VAL A 875 -2.25 27.34 22.79
CA VAL A 875 -2.43 26.00 22.24
C VAL A 875 -2.07 24.91 23.28
N PRO A 876 -2.58 23.71 23.16
CA PRO A 876 -2.13 22.56 23.99
C PRO A 876 -0.66 22.25 23.79
N ALA A 877 0.04 21.82 24.84
CA ALA A 877 1.49 21.59 24.83
C ALA A 877 1.95 20.58 23.75
N TYR A 878 1.15 19.55 23.44
CA TYR A 878 1.47 18.56 22.41
C TYR A 878 1.43 19.13 20.97
N VAL A 879 0.81 20.29 20.76
CA VAL A 879 0.80 20.99 19.45
C VAL A 879 2.16 21.60 19.17
N VAL A 880 2.84 22.09 20.20
CA VAL A 880 4.23 22.56 20.09
C VAL A 880 5.15 21.38 19.79
N PHE A 881 5.23 20.40 20.70
CA PHE A 881 5.94 19.12 20.52
C PHE A 881 5.27 18.03 21.36
N ASN A 882 5.30 16.79 20.85
CA ASN A 882 4.91 15.63 21.64
C ASN A 882 6.06 15.15 22.56
N ASP A 883 5.77 14.28 23.50
CA ASP A 883 6.75 13.82 24.48
C ASP A 883 7.92 13.05 23.82
N LYS A 884 7.64 12.26 22.76
CA LYS A 884 8.68 11.55 21.99
C LYS A 884 9.65 12.51 21.32
N THR A 885 9.18 13.65 20.83
CA THR A 885 10.02 14.70 20.25
C THR A 885 10.94 15.32 21.32
N LEU A 886 10.42 15.56 22.52
CA LEU A 886 11.23 16.08 23.63
C LEU A 886 12.27 15.08 24.09
N GLU A 887 11.93 13.80 24.19
CA GLU A 887 12.86 12.72 24.54
C GLU A 887 13.95 12.58 23.48
N ALA A 888 13.60 12.68 22.20
CA ALA A 888 14.55 12.67 21.10
C ALA A 888 15.49 13.88 21.13
N LEU A 889 14.98 15.08 21.41
CA LEU A 889 15.78 16.30 21.58
C LEU A 889 16.77 16.16 22.73
N ALA A 890 16.33 15.63 23.88
CA ALA A 890 17.16 15.43 25.05
C ALA A 890 18.24 14.36 24.83
N SER A 891 17.91 13.33 24.04
CA SER A 891 18.82 12.21 23.79
C SER A 891 19.87 12.53 22.72
N LEU A 892 19.48 13.23 21.65
CA LEU A 892 20.33 13.49 20.48
C LEU A 892 21.06 14.85 20.54
N ARG A 893 20.60 15.77 21.38
CA ARG A 893 21.16 17.12 21.61
C ARG A 893 21.69 17.79 20.33
N PRO A 894 20.85 17.97 19.30
CA PRO A 894 21.30 18.56 18.04
C PRO A 894 21.79 19.99 18.26
N SER A 895 22.96 20.31 17.69
CA SER A 895 23.60 21.63 17.80
C SER A 895 23.45 22.48 16.53
N THR A 896 22.78 21.95 15.51
CA THR A 896 22.58 22.63 14.22
C THR A 896 21.13 22.53 13.75
N ASN A 897 20.71 23.44 12.89
CA ASN A 897 19.38 23.44 12.27
C ASN A 897 19.12 22.15 11.46
N GLU A 898 20.14 21.62 10.80
CA GLU A 898 20.06 20.35 10.08
C GLU A 898 19.84 19.18 11.04
N GLY A 899 20.53 19.19 12.17
CA GLY A 899 20.36 18.21 13.24
C GLY A 899 18.95 18.27 13.85
N LEU A 900 18.35 19.46 14.00
CA LEU A 900 16.98 19.62 14.48
C LEU A 900 15.96 19.09 13.48
N LEU A 901 16.17 19.25 12.17
CA LEU A 901 15.30 18.69 11.14
C LEU A 901 15.32 17.15 11.12
N GLY A 902 16.39 16.54 11.62
CA GLY A 902 16.48 15.08 11.81
C GLY A 902 15.63 14.56 12.99
N ILE A 903 15.10 15.43 13.84
CA ILE A 903 14.28 15.01 14.99
C ILE A 903 12.82 14.76 14.56
N PRO A 904 12.25 13.60 14.82
CA PRO A 904 10.87 13.30 14.51
C PRO A 904 9.90 14.30 15.17
N GLY A 905 9.10 14.97 14.36
CA GLY A 905 8.15 15.99 14.82
C GLY A 905 8.66 17.44 14.72
N ILE A 906 9.87 17.66 14.19
CA ILE A 906 10.39 18.98 13.84
C ILE A 906 10.47 19.09 12.31
N GLY A 907 9.51 19.81 11.74
CA GLY A 907 9.52 20.19 10.32
C GLY A 907 10.00 21.65 10.13
N PRO A 908 10.14 22.10 8.85
CA PRO A 908 10.65 23.44 8.53
C PRO A 908 9.92 24.57 9.26
N ALA A 909 8.60 24.52 9.39
CA ALA A 909 7.82 25.51 10.10
C ALA A 909 8.11 25.57 11.61
N LYS A 910 8.39 24.43 12.23
CA LYS A 910 8.77 24.36 13.65
C LYS A 910 10.24 24.72 13.86
N LEU A 911 11.08 24.44 12.89
CA LEU A 911 12.47 24.89 12.90
C LEU A 911 12.54 26.43 12.82
N GLU A 912 11.76 27.02 11.92
CA GLU A 912 11.67 28.50 11.81
C GLU A 912 11.10 29.12 13.08
N ALA A 913 10.11 28.50 13.71
CA ALA A 913 9.45 29.03 14.89
C ALA A 913 10.26 28.85 16.19
N TYR A 914 11.06 27.78 16.32
CA TYR A 914 11.65 27.35 17.61
C TYR A 914 13.13 26.93 17.51
N GLY A 915 13.74 26.89 16.31
CA GLY A 915 15.04 26.30 16.09
C GLY A 915 16.16 26.97 16.91
N GLU A 916 16.23 28.28 16.91
CA GLU A 916 17.24 29.02 17.67
C GLU A 916 17.11 28.79 19.18
N GLU A 917 15.91 28.91 19.73
CA GLU A 917 15.64 28.71 21.16
C GLU A 917 15.96 27.27 21.60
N LEU A 918 15.65 26.30 20.74
CA LEU A 918 15.94 24.88 21.03
C LEU A 918 17.45 24.59 21.05
N ILE A 919 18.20 25.15 20.09
CA ILE A 919 19.68 25.00 20.07
C ILE A 919 20.30 25.64 21.31
N GLU A 920 19.84 26.81 21.71
CA GLU A 920 20.31 27.46 22.94
C GLU A 920 19.95 26.62 24.17
N LEU A 921 18.73 26.11 24.26
CA LEU A 921 18.29 25.28 25.40
C LEU A 921 19.07 23.95 25.51
N LEU A 922 19.40 23.36 24.38
CA LEU A 922 20.15 22.11 24.30
C LEU A 922 21.67 22.31 24.54
N ALA A 923 22.19 23.50 24.36
CA ALA A 923 23.59 23.86 24.61
C ALA A 923 23.85 24.27 26.06
N LEU A 924 22.84 24.50 26.88
CA LEU A 924 22.98 24.80 28.31
C LEU A 924 23.23 23.48 29.07
N ASP A 925 24.45 23.28 29.55
CA ASP A 925 24.86 22.18 30.42
C ASP A 925 24.24 22.25 31.82
#